data_6c47d7ccb16487255aa4c092f943b57d
#
_entry.id   6c47d7ccb16487255aa4c092f943b57d
#
_cell.length_a   1.000
_cell.length_b   1.000
_cell.length_c   1.000
_cell.angle_alpha   90.00
_cell.angle_beta   90.00
_cell.angle_gamma   90.00
#
_symmetry.space_group_name_H-M   'P 1'
#
loop_
_entity.id
_entity.type
_entity.pdbx_description
1 polymer ?
#
loop_
_entity_poly.entity_id
_entity_poly.type
_entity_poly.pdbx_seq_one_letter_code
_entity_poly.pdbx_strand_id
1 'polypeptide(L)'
;VVSGDLDDWPFVHNDGRFEAVAKIDNGQFKFQPDWPAMDQVDADIAFIGNGFSIAGKGRLAEARVEGFNASIADFSKAELHIDAHSDADATQLLQLLRKSPLQQKYADTLDNLSASGPARATYRLFLPMHAQAGKGRQMSGSVELAGVKLADKRWDLAFDRVTGKADFNEAGFKAEKLAVVHRGQSASLSLRAGGGVMEKSQAFEGELTASLHASELLERAPEMAWLKSYVQGRSSWTVGVALPVDSKVPGRLKLRSDLVGTTLKLPAPLDKPAFVALPTTVQTAMPMGSGQIDVAFGKLLALRARANGQQTGVHVVLGSDVVNAVPPASGLVVGGHTTSLDALEWIALAKGGSSGDGMPLRHIDVTTDRLLLLGSNFPDTRLQIAPAGNGLAVSMEGPALSGSLMVPQANKEPIAGKLARLHWRAARTGAVVDDTAADADPFNPAAVPPLMLDIADLRFGDAALGSAQLRTQPVHNGMQVQQLSLRSPQQKIDIQGDWTGQGTAANTHFTANIDSQDLGGLMEGLGFPGRVQGGKGKVKFEAAWPGSPAAFSLATVEGSLRVDARDGQLLEVEPGAGRVLGLLSVAQLPRRMMLDFRDFFSKGFAFNRIEGSVQFGTGTARSDDLVIDGPAAQINIRGNTDLRAQRFDQTIEVLPKSGNLLTVVGAVAGGPVGA
;
A
#
# COMPACT_ATOMS: atom_id res chain seq x y z
N VAL A 1 30.97 -2.71 76.11
CA VAL A 1 30.38 -2.26 77.38
C VAL A 1 29.30 -3.26 77.78
N VAL A 2 29.37 -3.81 78.98
CA VAL A 2 28.31 -4.67 79.51
C VAL A 2 28.00 -4.10 80.91
N SER A 3 26.70 -3.82 81.14
CA SER A 3 26.22 -3.38 82.48
C SER A 3 24.77 -3.87 82.66
N GLY A 4 24.46 -4.34 83.85
CA GLY A 4 23.19 -4.97 84.22
C GLY A 4 23.43 -6.38 84.81
N ASP A 5 22.34 -7.06 85.15
CA ASP A 5 22.39 -8.45 85.56
C ASP A 5 22.49 -9.36 84.30
N LEU A 6 23.48 -10.24 84.25
CA LEU A 6 23.72 -11.12 83.11
C LEU A 6 22.60 -12.17 82.91
N ASP A 7 21.85 -12.45 83.98
CA ASP A 7 20.72 -13.35 83.91
C ASP A 7 19.53 -12.73 83.14
N ASP A 8 19.48 -11.37 83.02
CA ASP A 8 18.48 -10.62 82.21
C ASP A 8 18.90 -10.41 80.75
N TRP A 9 20.08 -10.94 80.37
CA TRP A 9 20.53 -10.83 78.97
C TRP A 9 19.53 -11.49 78.02
N PRO A 10 19.13 -10.86 76.95
CA PRO A 10 19.74 -9.72 76.24
C PRO A 10 19.18 -8.33 76.61
N PHE A 11 18.71 -8.10 77.81
CA PHE A 11 18.25 -6.81 78.34
C PHE A 11 17.03 -6.21 77.59
N VAL A 12 16.03 -7.04 77.23
CA VAL A 12 14.86 -6.64 76.46
C VAL A 12 13.92 -5.66 77.20
N HIS A 13 14.08 -5.57 78.54
CA HIS A 13 13.30 -4.69 79.40
C HIS A 13 14.02 -3.39 79.77
N ASN A 14 15.15 -3.07 79.12
CA ASN A 14 16.03 -1.94 79.40
C ASN A 14 16.63 -1.95 80.86
N ASP A 15 16.83 -3.14 81.40
CA ASP A 15 17.35 -3.45 82.70
C ASP A 15 18.88 -3.63 82.70
N GLY A 16 19.51 -3.51 81.54
CA GLY A 16 20.89 -3.56 81.27
C GLY A 16 21.32 -2.98 79.93
N ARG A 17 22.61 -3.00 79.63
CA ARG A 17 23.20 -2.56 78.36
C ARG A 17 24.29 -3.53 77.97
N PHE A 18 24.11 -4.04 76.71
CA PHE A 18 25.16 -4.73 75.98
C PHE A 18 25.53 -3.93 74.75
N GLU A 19 26.81 -3.61 74.60
CA GLU A 19 27.34 -2.92 73.43
C GLU A 19 28.76 -3.43 73.13
N ALA A 20 28.94 -4.02 71.96
CA ALA A 20 30.23 -4.41 71.45
C ALA A 20 30.37 -3.82 70.00
N VAL A 21 31.45 -3.07 69.81
CA VAL A 21 31.79 -2.47 68.53
C VAL A 21 33.14 -2.99 68.06
N ALA A 22 33.27 -3.20 66.77
CA ALA A 22 34.48 -3.61 66.09
C ALA A 22 34.64 -2.92 64.76
N LYS A 23 35.86 -2.80 64.28
CA LYS A 23 36.18 -2.33 62.95
C LYS A 23 36.84 -3.44 62.16
N ILE A 24 36.49 -3.51 60.92
CA ILE A 24 37.15 -4.34 59.90
C ILE A 24 37.90 -3.41 58.97
N ASP A 25 39.22 -3.61 58.87
CA ASP A 25 40.05 -2.90 57.88
C ASP A 25 40.64 -3.89 56.92
N ASN A 26 40.38 -3.68 55.62
CA ASN A 26 40.79 -4.51 54.47
C ASN A 26 40.46 -6.01 54.67
N GLY A 27 39.25 -6.28 55.14
CA GLY A 27 38.76 -7.65 55.37
C GLY A 27 38.31 -8.36 54.11
N GLN A 28 38.17 -9.69 54.29
CA GLN A 28 37.50 -10.52 53.31
C GLN A 28 36.27 -11.17 53.94
N PHE A 29 35.12 -11.10 53.26
CA PHE A 29 33.87 -11.63 53.80
C PHE A 29 33.09 -12.42 52.74
N LYS A 30 32.69 -13.62 53.06
CA LYS A 30 31.85 -14.46 52.18
C LYS A 30 30.48 -14.65 52.81
N PHE A 31 29.47 -14.00 52.26
CA PHE A 31 28.12 -13.98 52.82
C PHE A 31 27.24 -15.17 52.35
N GLN A 32 27.58 -15.83 51.24
CA GLN A 32 26.93 -17.05 50.76
C GLN A 32 27.92 -17.96 50.02
N PRO A 33 27.79 -19.32 50.15
CA PRO A 33 28.73 -20.27 49.55
C PRO A 33 28.90 -20.13 48.02
N ASP A 34 27.81 -19.84 47.31
CA ASP A 34 27.76 -19.81 45.86
C ASP A 34 27.98 -18.41 45.25
N TRP A 35 28.20 -17.39 46.12
CA TRP A 35 28.55 -16.04 45.70
C TRP A 35 30.04 -15.78 45.85
N PRO A 36 30.64 -14.89 45.04
CA PRO A 36 32.02 -14.47 45.25
C PRO A 36 32.17 -13.82 46.63
N ALA A 37 33.34 -13.94 47.22
CA ALA A 37 33.65 -13.22 48.44
C ALA A 37 33.71 -11.71 48.18
N MET A 38 33.35 -10.93 49.21
CA MET A 38 33.59 -9.49 49.23
C MET A 38 34.98 -9.25 49.77
N ASP A 39 35.81 -8.53 49.04
CA ASP A 39 37.21 -8.21 49.39
C ASP A 39 37.35 -6.72 49.68
N GLN A 40 38.48 -6.36 50.34
CA GLN A 40 38.79 -4.97 50.69
C GLN A 40 37.66 -4.33 51.49
N VAL A 41 37.13 -5.09 52.45
CA VAL A 41 36.02 -4.64 53.29
C VAL A 41 36.55 -3.76 54.42
N ASP A 42 36.08 -2.50 54.38
CA ASP A 42 36.22 -1.58 55.52
C ASP A 42 34.85 -1.38 56.15
N ALA A 43 34.65 -1.80 57.41
CA ALA A 43 33.33 -1.78 58.01
C ALA A 43 33.36 -1.56 59.51
N ASP A 44 32.32 -0.91 60.02
CA ASP A 44 32.01 -0.79 61.42
C ASP A 44 30.94 -1.82 61.82
N ILE A 45 31.19 -2.61 62.83
CA ILE A 45 30.28 -3.61 63.37
C ILE A 45 29.82 -3.17 64.77
N ALA A 46 28.52 -3.30 65.00
CA ALA A 46 27.96 -3.05 66.33
C ALA A 46 27.00 -4.17 66.74
N PHE A 47 27.16 -4.65 67.95
CA PHE A 47 26.18 -5.47 68.65
C PHE A 47 25.61 -4.61 69.76
N ILE A 48 24.36 -4.30 69.75
CA ILE A 48 23.66 -3.44 70.71
C ILE A 48 22.42 -4.17 71.21
N GLY A 49 22.38 -4.45 72.52
CA GLY A 49 21.29 -5.26 73.08
C GLY A 49 21.21 -6.64 72.42
N ASN A 50 20.03 -7.00 71.94
CA ASN A 50 19.77 -8.23 71.17
C ASN A 50 19.87 -8.03 69.67
N GLY A 51 20.62 -7.03 69.17
CA GLY A 51 20.71 -6.72 67.75
C GLY A 51 22.13 -6.69 67.23
N PHE A 52 22.23 -6.68 65.88
CA PHE A 52 23.47 -6.61 65.11
C PHE A 52 23.31 -5.61 63.96
N SER A 53 24.39 -4.87 63.77
CA SER A 53 24.51 -4.04 62.55
C SER A 53 25.93 -4.01 62.03
N ILE A 54 26.11 -3.97 60.78
CA ILE A 54 27.36 -3.72 60.06
C ILE A 54 27.13 -2.71 58.96
N ALA A 55 27.99 -1.70 58.89
CA ALA A 55 27.98 -0.71 57.81
C ALA A 55 29.40 -0.56 57.28
N GLY A 56 29.54 -0.58 55.95
CA GLY A 56 30.86 -0.51 55.34
C GLY A 56 30.85 -0.34 53.84
N LYS A 57 32.04 -0.48 53.28
CA LYS A 57 32.31 -0.47 51.83
C LYS A 57 33.25 -1.63 51.49
N GLY A 58 33.37 -1.96 50.20
CA GLY A 58 34.28 -3.04 49.78
C GLY A 58 34.18 -3.30 48.28
N ARG A 59 34.66 -4.48 47.85
CA ARG A 59 34.57 -4.95 46.47
C ARG A 59 33.92 -6.32 46.42
N LEU A 60 32.89 -6.48 45.53
CA LEU A 60 32.28 -7.76 45.29
C LEU A 60 32.64 -8.21 43.87
N ALA A 61 33.47 -9.24 43.73
CA ALA A 61 34.20 -9.58 42.53
C ALA A 61 35.04 -8.35 42.07
N GLU A 62 34.70 -7.75 40.93
CA GLU A 62 35.40 -6.55 40.44
C GLU A 62 34.59 -5.26 40.67
N ALA A 63 33.32 -5.39 41.07
CA ALA A 63 32.43 -4.25 41.27
C ALA A 63 32.68 -3.60 42.64
N ARG A 64 32.84 -2.28 42.64
CA ARG A 64 33.02 -1.50 43.86
C ARG A 64 31.66 -1.28 44.51
N VAL A 65 31.56 -1.67 45.79
CA VAL A 65 30.43 -1.42 46.69
C VAL A 65 30.74 -0.17 47.47
N GLU A 66 30.09 0.94 47.17
CA GLU A 66 30.32 2.23 47.82
C GLU A 66 29.78 2.27 49.24
N GLY A 67 28.76 1.48 49.51
CA GLY A 67 28.18 1.32 50.81
C GLY A 67 27.28 0.11 50.91
N PHE A 68 27.36 -0.57 52.05
CA PHE A 68 26.40 -1.58 52.47
C PHE A 68 26.03 -1.43 53.93
N ASN A 69 24.78 -1.79 54.24
CA ASN A 69 24.30 -1.95 55.60
C ASN A 69 23.66 -3.32 55.72
N ALA A 70 24.04 -4.05 56.78
CA ALA A 70 23.32 -5.26 57.13
C ALA A 70 22.95 -5.21 58.60
N SER A 71 21.73 -5.61 58.97
CA SER A 71 21.25 -5.54 60.35
C SER A 71 20.28 -6.67 60.70
N ILE A 72 20.36 -7.10 61.95
CA ILE A 72 19.35 -7.90 62.61
C ILE A 72 18.90 -7.07 63.82
N ALA A 73 17.70 -6.55 63.79
CA ALA A 73 17.19 -5.68 64.85
C ALA A 73 16.99 -6.43 66.18
N ASP A 74 16.63 -7.72 66.13
CA ASP A 74 16.34 -8.58 67.23
C ASP A 74 16.67 -10.03 66.85
N PHE A 75 17.69 -10.61 67.49
CA PHE A 75 18.06 -12.00 67.23
C PHE A 75 16.96 -13.01 67.58
N SER A 76 16.01 -12.65 68.47
CA SER A 76 14.85 -13.52 68.71
C SER A 76 13.94 -13.70 67.50
N LYS A 77 13.89 -12.70 66.66
CA LYS A 77 13.18 -12.75 65.34
C LYS A 77 14.08 -13.23 64.22
N ALA A 78 15.40 -12.99 64.36
CA ALA A 78 16.46 -13.37 63.42
C ALA A 78 16.12 -13.00 61.95
N GLU A 79 15.71 -11.75 61.73
CA GLU A 79 15.40 -11.16 60.42
C GLU A 79 16.60 -10.32 59.95
N LEU A 80 17.29 -10.81 58.93
CA LEU A 80 18.44 -10.10 58.33
C LEU A 80 17.94 -9.17 57.21
N HIS A 81 18.24 -7.89 57.34
CA HIS A 81 18.04 -6.85 56.33
C HIS A 81 19.41 -6.44 55.77
N ILE A 82 19.56 -6.44 54.46
CA ILE A 82 20.74 -5.95 53.75
C ILE A 82 20.32 -4.91 52.71
N ASP A 83 20.96 -3.75 52.77
CA ASP A 83 20.92 -2.72 51.74
C ASP A 83 22.33 -2.46 51.23
N ALA A 84 22.51 -2.42 49.90
CA ALA A 84 23.81 -2.12 49.30
C ALA A 84 23.65 -1.25 48.06
N HIS A 85 24.66 -0.42 47.80
CA HIS A 85 24.75 0.37 46.59
C HIS A 85 26.16 0.32 46.01
N SER A 86 26.23 0.35 44.67
CA SER A 86 27.48 0.21 43.93
C SER A 86 27.48 1.17 42.76
N ASP A 87 28.55 1.95 42.62
CA ASP A 87 28.87 2.68 41.39
C ASP A 87 29.98 1.89 40.69
N ALA A 88 29.65 1.28 39.52
CA ALA A 88 30.55 0.38 38.84
C ALA A 88 30.39 0.49 37.32
N ASP A 89 31.35 -0.01 36.56
CA ASP A 89 31.18 -0.23 35.15
C ASP A 89 30.21 -1.41 34.89
N ALA A 90 29.35 -1.30 33.90
CA ALA A 90 28.40 -2.35 33.52
C ALA A 90 29.09 -3.70 33.21
N THR A 91 30.36 -3.67 32.75
CA THR A 91 31.19 -4.87 32.58
C THR A 91 31.40 -5.60 33.90
N GLN A 92 31.69 -4.85 34.95
CA GLN A 92 31.93 -5.41 36.29
C GLN A 92 30.65 -6.02 36.88
N LEU A 93 29.52 -5.33 36.73
CA LEU A 93 28.21 -5.87 37.15
C LEU A 93 27.84 -7.14 36.37
N LEU A 94 28.11 -7.20 35.06
CA LEU A 94 27.88 -8.38 34.27
C LEU A 94 28.80 -9.55 34.67
N GLN A 95 30.06 -9.28 34.99
CA GLN A 95 30.99 -10.28 35.51
C GLN A 95 30.56 -10.81 36.88
N LEU A 96 30.02 -9.94 37.75
CA LEU A 96 29.43 -10.37 39.02
C LEU A 96 28.27 -11.35 38.79
N LEU A 97 27.36 -11.07 37.83
CA LEU A 97 26.27 -11.97 37.50
C LEU A 97 26.78 -13.31 36.97
N ARG A 98 27.84 -13.33 36.15
CA ARG A 98 28.49 -14.56 35.65
C ARG A 98 29.18 -15.39 36.74
N LYS A 99 29.65 -14.76 37.79
CA LYS A 99 30.28 -15.43 38.96
C LYS A 99 29.25 -15.79 40.05
N SER A 100 27.96 -15.53 39.84
CA SER A 100 26.87 -15.80 40.79
C SER A 100 26.07 -17.04 40.39
N PRO A 101 25.20 -17.58 41.26
CA PRO A 101 24.29 -18.68 40.91
C PRO A 101 23.36 -18.40 39.71
N LEU A 102 23.20 -17.13 39.33
CA LEU A 102 22.41 -16.73 38.15
C LEU A 102 23.01 -17.23 36.85
N GLN A 103 24.33 -17.48 36.78
CA GLN A 103 24.99 -18.08 35.63
C GLN A 103 24.39 -19.43 35.27
N GLN A 104 24.09 -20.28 36.28
CA GLN A 104 23.52 -21.62 36.04
C GLN A 104 22.12 -21.53 35.36
N LYS A 105 21.34 -20.52 35.76
CA LYS A 105 19.96 -20.35 35.27
C LYS A 105 19.89 -19.60 33.95
N TYR A 106 20.81 -18.67 33.69
CA TYR A 106 20.76 -17.74 32.56
C TYR A 106 22.05 -17.74 31.72
N ALA A 107 22.80 -18.86 31.71
CA ALA A 107 24.10 -18.98 31.04
C ALA A 107 24.03 -18.49 29.56
N ASP A 108 23.10 -19.00 28.81
CA ASP A 108 22.94 -18.67 27.39
C ASP A 108 22.76 -17.16 27.15
N THR A 109 22.07 -16.45 28.03
CA THR A 109 21.92 -15.00 27.93
C THR A 109 23.16 -14.26 28.39
N LEU A 110 23.72 -14.64 29.56
CA LEU A 110 24.85 -13.94 30.16
C LEU A 110 26.14 -14.09 29.36
N ASP A 111 26.36 -15.24 28.71
CA ASP A 111 27.55 -15.50 27.86
C ASP A 111 27.54 -14.71 26.56
N ASN A 112 26.35 -14.45 26.01
CA ASN A 112 26.18 -13.71 24.77
C ASN A 112 26.03 -12.20 24.95
N LEU A 113 25.69 -11.75 26.14
CA LEU A 113 25.53 -10.33 26.47
C LEU A 113 26.91 -9.68 26.76
N SER A 114 27.13 -8.48 26.26
CA SER A 114 28.23 -7.62 26.63
C SER A 114 27.74 -6.24 27.04
N ALA A 115 28.31 -5.68 28.07
CA ALA A 115 27.95 -4.36 28.58
C ALA A 115 29.22 -3.61 29.00
N SER A 116 29.26 -2.28 28.75
CA SER A 116 30.35 -1.43 29.23
C SER A 116 29.87 0.01 29.38
N GLY A 117 30.41 0.71 30.40
CA GLY A 117 30.06 2.08 30.73
C GLY A 117 29.45 2.22 32.12
N PRO A 118 29.19 3.47 32.57
CA PRO A 118 28.83 3.76 33.96
C PRO A 118 27.42 3.22 34.29
N ALA A 119 27.34 2.52 35.42
CA ALA A 119 26.10 1.99 35.96
C ALA A 119 26.09 2.08 37.51
N ARG A 120 24.92 2.36 38.06
CA ARG A 120 24.67 2.36 39.49
C ARG A 120 23.70 1.26 39.84
N ALA A 121 24.09 0.37 40.78
CA ALA A 121 23.25 -0.70 41.27
C ALA A 121 22.83 -0.46 42.73
N THR A 122 21.56 -0.78 43.02
CA THR A 122 21.05 -0.87 44.39
C THR A 122 20.53 -2.28 44.63
N TYR A 123 20.70 -2.77 45.83
CA TYR A 123 20.31 -4.11 46.21
C TYR A 123 19.68 -4.10 47.60
N ARG A 124 18.61 -4.82 47.83
CA ARG A 124 17.91 -5.04 49.09
C ARG A 124 17.60 -6.52 49.25
N LEU A 125 17.94 -7.03 50.43
CA LEU A 125 17.61 -8.39 50.81
C LEU A 125 16.94 -8.38 52.20
N PHE A 126 15.81 -9.06 52.30
CA PHE A 126 15.20 -9.47 53.55
C PHE A 126 15.29 -10.98 53.65
N LEU A 127 15.89 -11.49 54.72
CA LEU A 127 16.12 -12.92 54.93
C LEU A 127 15.74 -13.32 56.38
N PRO A 128 14.61 -14.00 56.56
CA PRO A 128 14.29 -14.67 57.83
C PRO A 128 15.26 -15.84 58.04
N MET A 129 15.98 -15.88 59.19
CA MET A 129 17.05 -16.86 59.49
C MET A 129 16.57 -18.04 60.35
N HIS A 130 15.27 -18.14 60.69
CA HIS A 130 14.72 -19.29 61.44
C HIS A 130 14.65 -20.57 60.60
N ALA A 131 14.42 -21.72 61.25
CA ALA A 131 14.47 -23.06 60.67
C ALA A 131 13.51 -23.31 59.45
N GLN A 132 12.61 -22.38 59.16
CA GLN A 132 11.83 -22.32 57.91
C GLN A 132 12.38 -21.30 56.90
N ALA A 133 13.63 -21.00 56.98
CA ALA A 133 14.37 -19.91 56.33
C ALA A 133 14.38 -19.93 54.78
N GLY A 134 13.75 -20.83 54.11
CA GLY A 134 13.52 -20.76 52.66
C GLY A 134 12.20 -20.07 52.28
N LYS A 135 11.30 -19.86 53.23
CA LYS A 135 10.01 -19.21 53.01
C LYS A 135 10.03 -17.78 53.52
N GLY A 136 9.79 -16.81 52.65
CA GLY A 136 9.73 -15.40 53.02
C GLY A 136 10.97 -14.57 52.67
N ARG A 137 11.98 -15.14 52.03
CA ARG A 137 13.10 -14.37 51.45
C ARG A 137 12.53 -13.39 50.40
N GLN A 138 12.96 -12.13 50.51
CA GLN A 138 12.62 -11.09 49.51
C GLN A 138 13.90 -10.42 49.06
N MET A 139 14.12 -10.44 47.74
CA MET A 139 15.23 -9.76 47.10
C MET A 139 14.72 -8.79 46.09
N SER A 140 15.20 -7.59 46.09
CA SER A 140 14.91 -6.59 45.06
C SER A 140 16.09 -5.67 44.84
N GLY A 141 16.10 -5.02 43.68
CA GLY A 141 17.13 -4.03 43.38
C GLY A 141 16.85 -3.34 42.09
N SER A 142 17.73 -2.41 41.76
CA SER A 142 17.68 -1.70 40.49
C SER A 142 19.07 -1.42 39.95
N VAL A 143 19.17 -1.30 38.63
CA VAL A 143 20.38 -0.83 37.94
C VAL A 143 20.03 0.39 37.12
N GLU A 144 20.66 1.52 37.40
CA GLU A 144 20.59 2.74 36.60
C GLU A 144 21.75 2.74 35.62
N LEU A 145 21.43 2.86 34.32
CA LEU A 145 22.38 2.89 33.21
C LEU A 145 22.57 4.34 32.77
N ALA A 146 23.79 4.80 32.61
CA ALA A 146 24.11 6.18 32.26
C ALA A 146 25.00 6.27 30.99
N GLY A 147 24.47 5.91 29.87
CA GLY A 147 25.19 5.92 28.59
C GLY A 147 25.98 4.63 28.31
N VAL A 148 25.51 3.51 28.81
CA VAL A 148 26.12 2.18 28.68
C VAL A 148 26.06 1.72 27.21
N LYS A 149 27.09 1.00 26.75
CA LYS A 149 27.04 0.19 25.53
C LYS A 149 26.55 -1.21 25.89
N LEU A 150 25.55 -1.68 25.18
CA LEU A 150 24.97 -3.02 25.37
C LEU A 150 24.93 -3.75 24.04
N ALA A 151 25.42 -5.00 23.99
CA ALA A 151 25.31 -5.81 22.78
C ALA A 151 25.00 -7.27 23.10
N ASP A 152 24.23 -7.92 22.24
CA ASP A 152 23.94 -9.35 22.28
C ASP A 152 24.43 -10.01 20.98
N LYS A 153 25.37 -10.95 21.08
CA LYS A 153 26.00 -11.62 19.96
C LYS A 153 25.06 -12.56 19.22
N ARG A 154 24.06 -13.14 19.86
CA ARG A 154 23.10 -14.09 19.24
C ARG A 154 22.25 -13.42 18.18
N TRP A 155 21.92 -12.14 18.44
CA TRP A 155 21.01 -11.38 17.60
C TRP A 155 21.72 -10.37 16.71
N ASP A 156 23.06 -10.27 16.80
CA ASP A 156 23.85 -9.22 16.17
C ASP A 156 23.27 -7.82 16.45
N LEU A 157 22.92 -7.59 17.73
CA LEU A 157 22.34 -6.34 18.19
C LEU A 157 23.35 -5.57 19.05
N ALA A 158 23.50 -4.29 18.74
CA ALA A 158 24.30 -3.36 19.52
C ALA A 158 23.51 -2.07 19.76
N PHE A 159 23.57 -1.60 21.01
CA PHE A 159 22.96 -0.37 21.47
C PHE A 159 24.01 0.50 22.12
N ASP A 160 24.14 1.72 21.66
CA ASP A 160 24.99 2.74 22.26
C ASP A 160 24.16 3.66 23.17
N ARG A 161 24.84 4.26 24.14
CA ARG A 161 24.26 5.29 25.04
C ARG A 161 22.96 4.83 25.71
N VAL A 162 22.91 3.58 26.14
CA VAL A 162 21.75 3.05 26.88
C VAL A 162 21.61 3.80 28.21
N THR A 163 20.47 4.44 28.41
CA THR A 163 20.16 5.23 29.59
C THR A 163 18.78 4.87 30.13
N GLY A 164 18.67 4.73 31.41
CA GLY A 164 17.41 4.39 32.09
C GLY A 164 17.63 3.42 33.24
N LYS A 165 16.55 2.80 33.71
CA LYS A 165 16.53 1.97 34.92
C LYS A 165 16.00 0.57 34.63
N ALA A 166 16.65 -0.44 35.17
CA ALA A 166 16.17 -1.82 35.24
C ALA A 166 15.89 -2.18 36.69
N ASP A 167 14.71 -2.68 37.01
CA ASP A 167 14.35 -3.21 38.33
C ASP A 167 14.34 -4.74 38.28
N PHE A 168 14.80 -5.38 39.36
CA PHE A 168 14.83 -6.84 39.46
C PHE A 168 14.38 -7.32 40.84
N ASN A 169 13.91 -8.54 40.90
CA ASN A 169 13.59 -9.27 42.14
C ASN A 169 13.84 -10.78 41.91
N GLU A 170 13.47 -11.64 42.88
CA GLU A 170 13.64 -13.09 42.76
C GLU A 170 12.91 -13.69 41.57
N ALA A 171 11.78 -13.12 41.20
CA ALA A 171 10.93 -13.62 40.14
C ALA A 171 11.46 -13.29 38.76
N GLY A 172 12.20 -12.16 38.61
CA GLY A 172 12.71 -11.73 37.31
C GLY A 172 13.16 -10.27 37.29
N PHE A 173 13.24 -9.71 36.09
CA PHE A 173 13.59 -8.31 35.87
C PHE A 173 12.70 -7.62 34.87
N LYS A 174 12.65 -6.29 34.95
CA LYS A 174 12.06 -5.42 33.95
C LYS A 174 12.87 -4.14 33.76
N ALA A 175 13.09 -3.76 32.52
CA ALA A 175 13.65 -2.49 32.15
C ALA A 175 12.73 -1.88 31.08
N GLU A 176 12.07 -0.80 31.41
CA GLU A 176 11.06 -0.23 30.51
C GLU A 176 11.54 1.09 29.94
N LYS A 177 11.34 1.26 28.61
CA LYS A 177 11.63 2.51 27.90
C LYS A 177 13.06 3.02 28.11
N LEU A 178 14.04 2.13 28.12
CA LEU A 178 15.44 2.55 28.08
C LEU A 178 15.66 3.38 26.83
N ALA A 179 16.20 4.58 26.97
CA ALA A 179 16.64 5.37 25.85
C ALA A 179 17.94 4.77 25.30
N VAL A 180 17.98 4.45 24.03
CA VAL A 180 19.13 3.81 23.38
C VAL A 180 19.42 4.46 22.04
N VAL A 181 20.63 4.26 21.52
CA VAL A 181 20.98 4.57 20.13
C VAL A 181 21.29 3.26 19.42
N HIS A 182 20.50 2.97 18.37
CA HIS A 182 20.73 1.83 17.50
C HIS A 182 21.10 2.32 16.10
N ARG A 183 22.28 1.92 15.59
CA ARG A 183 22.80 2.35 14.29
C ARG A 183 22.75 3.87 14.06
N GLY A 184 23.12 4.63 15.11
CA GLY A 184 23.14 6.10 15.08
C GLY A 184 21.77 6.78 15.26
N GLN A 185 20.69 6.02 15.45
CA GLN A 185 19.32 6.53 15.62
C GLN A 185 18.84 6.34 17.05
N SER A 186 18.11 7.34 17.56
CA SER A 186 17.46 7.24 18.87
C SER A 186 16.34 6.20 18.81
N ALA A 187 16.29 5.35 19.81
CA ALA A 187 15.31 4.28 19.96
C ALA A 187 14.92 4.08 21.42
N SER A 188 13.86 3.34 21.66
CA SER A 188 13.41 2.94 23.00
C SER A 188 13.42 1.43 23.11
N LEU A 189 14.08 0.90 24.14
CA LEU A 189 14.21 -0.53 24.39
C LEU A 189 13.52 -0.91 25.70
N SER A 190 12.68 -1.93 25.68
CA SER A 190 12.10 -2.55 26.88
C SER A 190 12.48 -4.02 26.94
N LEU A 191 12.89 -4.50 28.09
CA LEU A 191 13.30 -5.88 28.34
C LEU A 191 12.61 -6.41 29.60
N ARG A 192 12.07 -7.61 29.54
CA ARG A 192 11.39 -8.26 30.66
C ARG A 192 11.72 -9.75 30.69
N ALA A 193 11.90 -10.28 31.90
CA ALA A 193 12.10 -11.72 32.09
C ALA A 193 11.48 -12.22 33.38
N GLY A 194 11.13 -13.48 33.42
CA GLY A 194 10.52 -14.14 34.55
C GLY A 194 9.23 -13.47 35.02
N GLY A 195 9.14 -13.09 36.30
CA GLY A 195 7.97 -12.38 36.84
C GLY A 195 7.73 -10.98 36.29
N GLY A 196 8.67 -10.42 35.53
CA GLY A 196 8.56 -9.11 34.89
C GLY A 196 7.85 -9.13 33.54
N VAL A 197 7.60 -10.32 32.94
CA VAL A 197 6.93 -10.47 31.65
C VAL A 197 5.45 -10.07 31.71
N MET A 198 4.91 -9.62 30.59
CA MET A 198 3.50 -9.28 30.48
C MET A 198 2.62 -10.53 30.32
N GLU A 199 3.08 -11.51 29.51
CA GLU A 199 2.40 -12.77 29.30
C GLU A 199 3.07 -13.88 30.12
N LYS A 200 2.35 -14.49 31.06
CA LYS A 200 2.88 -15.54 31.97
C LYS A 200 3.43 -16.78 31.25
N SER A 201 3.03 -17.00 30.00
CA SER A 201 3.54 -18.08 29.15
C SER A 201 4.95 -17.81 28.60
N GLN A 202 5.44 -16.58 28.74
CA GLN A 202 6.75 -16.15 28.25
C GLN A 202 7.80 -16.19 29.37
N ALA A 203 9.01 -16.60 29.01
CA ALA A 203 10.19 -16.50 29.87
C ALA A 203 10.90 -15.15 29.71
N PHE A 204 10.83 -14.59 28.47
CA PHE A 204 11.47 -13.33 28.12
C PHE A 204 10.64 -12.58 27.08
N GLU A 205 10.60 -11.27 27.22
CA GLU A 205 10.03 -10.33 26.26
C GLU A 205 11.00 -9.16 26.05
N GLY A 206 11.29 -8.87 24.78
CA GLY A 206 12.05 -7.70 24.34
C GLY A 206 11.24 -6.87 23.36
N GLU A 207 11.26 -5.55 23.52
CA GLU A 207 10.57 -4.64 22.60
C GLU A 207 11.48 -3.45 22.29
N LEU A 208 11.78 -3.27 20.99
CA LEU A 208 12.55 -2.16 20.46
C LEU A 208 11.65 -1.28 19.58
N THR A 209 11.51 -0.02 19.93
CA THR A 209 10.85 0.98 19.08
C THR A 209 11.91 1.90 18.48
N ALA A 210 12.03 1.87 17.15
CA ALA A 210 13.02 2.64 16.40
C ALA A 210 12.45 3.15 15.07
N SER A 211 13.01 4.25 14.56
CA SER A 211 12.75 4.71 13.21
C SER A 211 13.69 3.99 12.25
N LEU A 212 13.12 3.16 11.35
CA LEU A 212 13.87 2.32 10.41
C LEU A 212 13.59 2.71 8.97
N HIS A 213 14.60 2.62 8.11
CA HIS A 213 14.43 2.70 6.67
C HIS A 213 13.79 1.41 6.15
N ALA A 214 12.88 1.55 5.19
CA ALA A 214 12.29 0.39 4.53
C ALA A 214 13.35 -0.51 3.89
N SER A 215 14.40 0.06 3.30
CA SER A 215 15.54 -0.67 2.72
C SER A 215 16.28 -1.54 3.73
N GLU A 216 16.46 -1.07 4.97
CA GLU A 216 17.14 -1.82 6.04
C GLU A 216 16.36 -3.09 6.45
N LEU A 217 15.02 -3.01 6.42
CA LEU A 217 14.17 -4.16 6.71
C LEU A 217 14.22 -5.19 5.58
N LEU A 218 14.20 -4.72 4.32
CA LEU A 218 14.26 -5.56 3.12
C LEU A 218 15.63 -6.22 2.91
N GLU A 219 16.71 -5.65 3.44
CA GLU A 219 18.04 -6.28 3.44
C GLU A 219 18.10 -7.59 4.23
N ARG A 220 17.24 -7.72 5.25
CA ARG A 220 17.13 -8.92 6.09
C ARG A 220 16.14 -9.96 5.53
N ALA A 221 15.49 -9.66 4.41
CA ALA A 221 14.55 -10.53 3.70
C ALA A 221 14.91 -10.58 2.21
N PRO A 222 15.95 -11.33 1.82
CA PRO A 222 16.45 -11.40 0.44
C PRO A 222 15.37 -11.75 -0.59
N GLU A 223 14.41 -12.60 -0.20
CA GLU A 223 13.25 -13.00 -0.99
C GLU A 223 12.30 -11.85 -1.32
N MET A 224 12.38 -10.74 -0.57
CA MET A 224 11.60 -9.52 -0.77
C MET A 224 12.42 -8.38 -1.40
N ALA A 225 13.62 -8.64 -1.89
CA ALA A 225 14.52 -7.61 -2.44
C ALA A 225 13.89 -6.87 -3.65
N TRP A 226 12.99 -7.51 -4.38
CA TRP A 226 12.26 -6.91 -5.49
C TRP A 226 11.38 -5.71 -5.06
N LEU A 227 10.95 -5.64 -3.79
CA LEU A 227 10.18 -4.52 -3.26
C LEU A 227 10.99 -3.24 -3.07
N LYS A 228 12.33 -3.30 -3.08
CA LYS A 228 13.19 -2.13 -2.78
C LYS A 228 12.90 -0.93 -3.69
N SER A 229 12.56 -1.17 -4.96
CA SER A 229 12.21 -0.11 -5.91
C SER A 229 10.84 0.53 -5.67
N TYR A 230 9.96 -0.17 -4.96
CA TYR A 230 8.57 0.26 -4.71
C TYR A 230 8.35 0.83 -3.31
N VAL A 231 9.32 0.68 -2.39
CA VAL A 231 9.18 1.08 -1.00
C VAL A 231 10.26 2.10 -0.64
N GLN A 232 9.88 3.32 -0.29
CA GLN A 232 10.79 4.41 0.01
C GLN A 232 10.38 5.12 1.29
N GLY A 233 11.37 5.61 2.04
CA GLY A 233 11.14 6.40 3.24
C GLY A 233 11.50 5.68 4.52
N ARG A 234 11.09 6.29 5.62
CA ARG A 234 11.39 5.85 6.99
C ARG A 234 10.14 5.94 7.83
N SER A 235 9.87 4.91 8.62
CA SER A 235 8.75 4.88 9.56
C SER A 235 9.15 4.34 10.92
N SER A 236 8.32 4.60 11.93
CA SER A 236 8.49 4.05 13.26
C SER A 236 8.08 2.58 13.28
N TRP A 237 8.96 1.72 13.79
CA TRP A 237 8.73 0.29 13.94
C TRP A 237 8.90 -0.13 15.40
N THR A 238 7.99 -0.96 15.87
CA THR A 238 8.11 -1.68 17.12
C THR A 238 8.42 -3.14 16.80
N VAL A 239 9.61 -3.59 17.18
CA VAL A 239 10.10 -4.96 16.99
C VAL A 239 10.02 -5.65 18.35
N GLY A 240 9.11 -6.62 18.47
CA GLY A 240 8.89 -7.41 19.68
C GLY A 240 9.40 -8.83 19.53
N VAL A 241 10.14 -9.31 20.53
CA VAL A 241 10.59 -10.71 20.65
C VAL A 241 9.99 -11.29 21.91
N ALA A 242 9.40 -12.48 21.81
CA ALA A 242 8.87 -13.23 22.93
C ALA A 242 9.40 -14.66 22.92
N LEU A 243 10.04 -15.08 24.01
CA LEU A 243 10.55 -16.44 24.18
C LEU A 243 9.68 -17.16 25.23
N PRO A 244 9.04 -18.28 24.89
CA PRO A 244 8.16 -19.00 25.82
C PRO A 244 8.93 -19.72 26.92
N VAL A 245 8.25 -20.02 28.02
CA VAL A 245 8.78 -20.82 29.13
C VAL A 245 9.04 -22.27 28.68
N ASP A 246 8.16 -22.83 27.86
CA ASP A 246 8.37 -24.15 27.25
C ASP A 246 9.31 -24.03 26.05
N SER A 247 10.52 -24.54 26.18
CA SER A 247 11.56 -24.54 25.13
C SER A 247 11.17 -25.35 23.88
N LYS A 248 10.13 -26.18 23.92
CA LYS A 248 9.59 -26.90 22.76
C LYS A 248 8.74 -25.99 21.87
N VAL A 249 8.24 -24.89 22.39
CA VAL A 249 7.48 -23.89 21.65
C VAL A 249 8.47 -22.87 21.08
N PRO A 250 8.42 -22.60 19.77
CA PRO A 250 9.33 -21.63 19.17
C PRO A 250 9.04 -20.21 19.68
N GLY A 251 10.08 -19.42 19.81
CA GLY A 251 9.95 -17.99 20.09
C GLY A 251 9.18 -17.27 18.97
N ARG A 252 8.67 -16.09 19.27
CA ARG A 252 7.93 -15.24 18.33
C ARG A 252 8.64 -13.92 18.11
N LEU A 253 8.75 -13.53 16.84
CA LEU A 253 9.12 -12.19 16.41
C LEU A 253 7.88 -11.49 15.86
N LYS A 254 7.58 -10.29 16.35
CA LYS A 254 6.46 -9.47 15.90
C LYS A 254 6.93 -8.04 15.62
N LEU A 255 6.71 -7.58 14.38
CA LEU A 255 6.98 -6.21 13.98
C LEU A 255 5.65 -5.47 13.79
N ARG A 256 5.60 -4.21 14.19
CA ARG A 256 4.43 -3.33 14.03
C ARG A 256 4.87 -1.95 13.58
N SER A 257 4.14 -1.37 12.63
CA SER A 257 4.31 0.00 12.16
C SER A 257 2.98 0.53 11.65
N ASP A 258 2.80 1.83 11.61
CA ASP A 258 1.72 2.50 10.89
C ASP A 258 2.15 2.93 9.48
N LEU A 259 3.40 2.70 9.10
CA LEU A 259 4.05 3.10 7.87
C LEU A 259 3.95 4.60 7.54
N VAL A 260 3.65 5.46 8.51
CA VAL A 260 3.74 6.92 8.32
C VAL A 260 5.21 7.29 8.07
N GLY A 261 5.47 8.03 7.01
CA GLY A 261 6.82 8.35 6.52
C GLY A 261 7.36 7.40 5.44
N THR A 262 6.65 6.30 5.14
CA THR A 262 7.00 5.36 4.08
C THR A 262 5.99 5.44 2.94
N THR A 263 6.47 5.60 1.71
CA THR A 263 5.69 5.54 0.48
C THR A 263 5.73 4.12 -0.09
N LEU A 264 4.58 3.60 -0.49
CA LEU A 264 4.47 2.36 -1.27
C LEU A 264 4.00 2.75 -2.67
N LYS A 265 4.81 2.45 -3.70
CA LYS A 265 4.49 2.66 -5.12
C LYS A 265 4.09 1.32 -5.76
N LEU A 266 3.16 0.62 -5.13
CA LEU A 266 2.61 -0.64 -5.63
C LEU A 266 1.23 -0.36 -6.24
N PRO A 267 0.74 -1.21 -7.16
CA PRO A 267 -0.60 -1.05 -7.70
C PRO A 267 -1.68 -1.10 -6.62
N ALA A 268 -2.83 -0.47 -6.88
CA ALA A 268 -3.98 -0.54 -5.97
C ALA A 268 -4.35 -2.00 -5.64
N PRO A 269 -4.64 -2.34 -4.36
CA PRO A 269 -4.91 -1.43 -3.24
C PRO A 269 -3.68 -1.00 -2.40
N LEU A 270 -2.46 -1.33 -2.81
CA LEU A 270 -1.24 -1.09 -2.04
C LEU A 270 -0.52 0.23 -2.39
N ASP A 271 -1.06 1.06 -3.27
CA ASP A 271 -0.55 2.41 -3.48
C ASP A 271 -0.80 3.28 -2.25
N LYS A 272 0.28 3.84 -1.67
CA LYS A 272 0.21 4.58 -0.42
C LYS A 272 1.22 5.73 -0.36
N PRO A 273 0.79 6.99 -0.28
CA PRO A 273 1.67 8.12 -0.02
C PRO A 273 2.23 8.10 1.41
N ALA A 274 3.35 8.77 1.64
CA ALA A 274 4.09 8.75 2.91
C ALA A 274 3.26 9.21 4.12
N PHE A 275 2.36 10.18 3.95
CA PHE A 275 1.57 10.78 5.04
C PHE A 275 0.34 9.96 5.45
N VAL A 276 -0.04 8.94 4.67
CA VAL A 276 -1.19 8.08 4.99
C VAL A 276 -0.73 6.94 5.91
N ALA A 277 -1.47 6.72 6.98
CA ALA A 277 -1.22 5.59 7.88
C ALA A 277 -1.75 4.28 7.27
N LEU A 278 -0.92 3.23 7.34
CA LEU A 278 -1.29 1.86 6.99
C LEU A 278 -0.77 0.92 8.10
N PRO A 279 -1.59 0.57 9.08
CA PRO A 279 -1.20 -0.34 10.15
C PRO A 279 -0.65 -1.65 9.57
N THR A 280 0.60 -1.95 9.89
CA THR A 280 1.30 -3.11 9.34
C THR A 280 1.81 -3.97 10.46
N THR A 281 1.58 -5.27 10.36
CA THR A 281 2.10 -6.26 11.29
C THR A 281 2.79 -7.38 10.53
N VAL A 282 3.95 -7.82 11.07
CA VAL A 282 4.66 -9.01 10.59
C VAL A 282 4.88 -9.90 11.80
N GLN A 283 4.52 -11.16 11.72
CA GLN A 283 4.73 -12.13 12.78
C GLN A 283 5.34 -13.42 12.23
N THR A 284 6.38 -13.91 12.88
CA THR A 284 7.03 -15.17 12.49
C THR A 284 7.54 -15.91 13.73
N ALA A 285 7.73 -17.21 13.59
CA ALA A 285 8.44 -18.01 14.57
C ALA A 285 9.95 -17.77 14.51
N MET A 286 10.64 -18.08 15.61
CA MET A 286 12.09 -17.98 15.71
C MET A 286 12.70 -19.39 15.84
N PRO A 287 13.84 -19.67 15.19
CA PRO A 287 14.60 -18.78 14.31
C PRO A 287 13.88 -18.48 12.99
N MET A 288 14.15 -17.29 12.43
CA MET A 288 13.54 -16.88 11.15
C MET A 288 13.86 -17.89 10.03
N GLY A 289 12.92 -18.06 9.08
CA GLY A 289 13.07 -18.97 7.95
C GLY A 289 12.68 -20.43 8.23
N SER A 290 12.38 -20.79 9.48
CA SER A 290 12.02 -22.18 9.86
C SER A 290 10.52 -22.43 10.00
N GLY A 291 9.68 -21.44 9.73
CA GLY A 291 8.27 -21.51 10.04
C GLY A 291 7.35 -20.73 9.14
N GLN A 292 6.21 -20.40 9.72
CA GLN A 292 5.17 -19.59 9.10
C GLN A 292 5.45 -18.10 9.34
N ILE A 293 5.19 -17.30 8.31
CA ILE A 293 5.21 -15.84 8.38
C ILE A 293 3.79 -15.34 8.10
N ASP A 294 3.25 -14.54 8.99
CA ASP A 294 1.99 -13.82 8.84
C ASP A 294 2.27 -12.33 8.68
N VAL A 295 1.71 -11.71 7.64
CA VAL A 295 1.80 -10.26 7.40
C VAL A 295 0.41 -9.72 7.19
N ALA A 296 0.11 -8.55 7.76
CA ALA A 296 -1.13 -7.85 7.52
C ALA A 296 -0.85 -6.36 7.27
N PHE A 297 -1.51 -5.80 6.27
CA PHE A 297 -1.53 -4.37 5.95
C PHE A 297 -2.92 -3.81 6.27
N GLY A 298 -3.16 -3.53 7.55
CA GLY A 298 -4.48 -3.18 8.05
C GLY A 298 -5.51 -4.22 7.66
N LYS A 299 -6.64 -3.74 7.11
CA LYS A 299 -7.67 -4.59 6.50
C LYS A 299 -7.61 -4.63 4.97
N LEU A 300 -6.53 -4.08 4.36
CA LEU A 300 -6.38 -4.12 2.91
C LEU A 300 -6.03 -5.51 2.42
N LEU A 301 -5.08 -6.16 3.07
CA LEU A 301 -4.74 -7.55 2.81
C LEU A 301 -3.98 -8.18 3.99
N ALA A 302 -4.13 -9.47 4.10
CA ALA A 302 -3.26 -10.32 4.90
C ALA A 302 -2.63 -11.41 4.03
N LEU A 303 -1.41 -11.79 4.35
CA LEU A 303 -0.76 -12.94 3.74
C LEU A 303 -0.18 -13.88 4.81
N ARG A 304 -0.20 -15.14 4.49
CA ARG A 304 0.45 -16.21 5.24
C ARG A 304 1.38 -16.97 4.31
N ALA A 305 2.64 -17.01 4.65
CA ALA A 305 3.66 -17.77 3.93
C ALA A 305 4.18 -18.92 4.80
N ARG A 306 4.52 -20.04 4.16
CA ARG A 306 5.15 -21.17 4.82
C ARG A 306 6.23 -21.75 3.94
N ALA A 307 7.43 -21.87 4.48
CA ALA A 307 8.53 -22.56 3.83
C ALA A 307 8.38 -24.08 4.00
N ASN A 308 8.55 -24.83 2.90
CA ASN A 308 8.57 -26.29 2.86
C ASN A 308 9.86 -26.74 2.12
N GLY A 309 10.98 -26.78 2.83
CA GLY A 309 12.30 -26.99 2.24
C GLY A 309 12.68 -25.81 1.32
N GLN A 310 12.94 -26.08 0.04
CA GLN A 310 13.25 -25.05 -0.95
C GLN A 310 12.02 -24.41 -1.60
N GLN A 311 10.82 -24.87 -1.26
CA GLN A 311 9.59 -24.35 -1.82
C GLN A 311 8.85 -23.49 -0.80
N THR A 312 8.20 -22.43 -1.25
CA THR A 312 7.38 -21.57 -0.41
C THR A 312 5.95 -21.54 -0.93
N GLY A 313 5.01 -21.79 -0.04
CA GLY A 313 3.58 -21.59 -0.30
C GLY A 313 3.10 -20.29 0.34
N VAL A 314 2.34 -19.49 -0.40
CA VAL A 314 1.79 -18.22 0.06
C VAL A 314 0.29 -18.18 -0.18
N HIS A 315 -0.45 -17.76 0.83
CA HIS A 315 -1.88 -17.48 0.74
C HIS A 315 -2.11 -16.00 1.09
N VAL A 316 -2.70 -15.26 0.16
CA VAL A 316 -3.07 -13.85 0.30
C VAL A 316 -4.58 -13.73 0.37
N VAL A 317 -5.09 -12.96 1.31
CA VAL A 317 -6.52 -12.63 1.44
C VAL A 317 -6.68 -11.12 1.41
N LEU A 318 -7.32 -10.62 0.38
CA LEU A 318 -7.66 -9.20 0.25
C LEU A 318 -8.87 -8.87 1.14
N GLY A 319 -8.92 -7.65 1.68
CA GLY A 319 -10.00 -7.18 2.54
C GLY A 319 -9.99 -7.78 3.95
N SER A 320 -8.88 -8.38 4.38
CA SER A 320 -8.75 -9.03 5.69
C SER A 320 -7.43 -8.66 6.37
N ASP A 321 -7.41 -8.72 7.69
CA ASP A 321 -6.20 -8.61 8.51
C ASP A 321 -5.66 -9.97 8.97
N VAL A 322 -6.33 -11.06 8.61
CA VAL A 322 -5.93 -12.44 8.98
C VAL A 322 -6.12 -13.42 7.83
N VAL A 323 -5.27 -14.44 7.78
CA VAL A 323 -5.40 -15.60 6.89
C VAL A 323 -5.72 -16.81 7.75
N ASN A 324 -6.93 -17.37 7.63
CA ASN A 324 -7.34 -18.57 8.40
C ASN A 324 -6.95 -19.88 7.71
N ALA A 325 -6.77 -19.85 6.39
CA ALA A 325 -6.44 -21.02 5.62
C ALA A 325 -4.95 -21.38 5.70
N VAL A 326 -4.65 -22.66 5.56
CA VAL A 326 -3.28 -23.15 5.45
C VAL A 326 -2.72 -22.77 4.07
N PRO A 327 -1.49 -22.22 3.98
CA PRO A 327 -0.85 -21.97 2.70
C PRO A 327 -0.68 -23.25 1.88
N PRO A 328 -0.67 -23.17 0.55
CA PRO A 328 -0.36 -24.32 -0.30
C PRO A 328 1.06 -24.83 -0.01
N ALA A 329 1.37 -26.07 -0.39
CA ALA A 329 2.71 -26.63 -0.24
C ALA A 329 3.77 -25.82 -1.02
N SER A 330 3.36 -25.23 -2.16
CA SER A 330 4.18 -24.34 -2.97
C SER A 330 3.31 -23.41 -3.80
N GLY A 331 3.82 -22.23 -4.13
CA GLY A 331 3.16 -21.28 -5.02
C GLY A 331 2.18 -20.34 -4.30
N LEU A 332 1.52 -19.50 -5.08
CA LEU A 332 0.69 -18.37 -4.64
C LEU A 332 -0.79 -18.67 -4.85
N VAL A 333 -1.58 -18.50 -3.79
CA VAL A 333 -3.05 -18.45 -3.81
C VAL A 333 -3.48 -17.07 -3.34
N VAL A 334 -4.37 -16.42 -4.08
CA VAL A 334 -4.92 -15.11 -3.73
C VAL A 334 -6.44 -15.19 -3.74
N GLY A 335 -7.08 -14.69 -2.69
CA GLY A 335 -8.53 -14.61 -2.59
C GLY A 335 -8.99 -13.38 -1.85
N GLY A 336 -10.31 -13.23 -1.71
CA GLY A 336 -10.92 -12.17 -0.91
C GLY A 336 -11.55 -11.06 -1.73
N HIS A 337 -11.70 -9.89 -1.09
CA HIS A 337 -12.40 -8.74 -1.65
C HIS A 337 -11.56 -7.47 -1.52
N THR A 338 -11.63 -6.57 -2.51
CA THR A 338 -10.97 -5.25 -2.46
C THR A 338 -11.85 -4.18 -3.09
N THR A 339 -11.71 -2.95 -2.61
CA THR A 339 -12.45 -1.81 -3.17
C THR A 339 -11.97 -1.40 -4.56
N SER A 340 -10.70 -1.65 -4.88
CA SER A 340 -10.12 -1.31 -6.19
C SER A 340 -8.99 -2.26 -6.54
N LEU A 341 -8.92 -2.66 -7.81
CA LEU A 341 -7.87 -3.53 -8.32
C LEU A 341 -7.45 -3.05 -9.73
N ASP A 342 -6.18 -2.71 -9.91
CA ASP A 342 -5.61 -2.47 -11.24
C ASP A 342 -5.01 -3.76 -11.79
N ALA A 343 -5.74 -4.39 -12.72
CA ALA A 343 -5.34 -5.69 -13.25
C ALA A 343 -4.07 -5.60 -14.11
N LEU A 344 -3.90 -4.53 -14.91
CA LEU A 344 -2.76 -4.39 -15.81
C LEU A 344 -1.47 -4.08 -15.07
N GLU A 345 -1.51 -3.19 -14.08
CA GLU A 345 -0.35 -2.86 -13.27
C GLU A 345 0.14 -4.08 -12.48
N TRP A 346 -0.77 -4.87 -11.91
CA TRP A 346 -0.42 -6.12 -11.22
C TRP A 346 0.17 -7.17 -12.16
N ILE A 347 -0.36 -7.30 -13.39
CA ILE A 347 0.20 -8.20 -14.41
C ILE A 347 1.59 -7.72 -14.85
N ALA A 348 1.76 -6.41 -15.04
CA ALA A 348 3.06 -5.82 -15.39
C ALA A 348 4.11 -6.05 -14.29
N LEU A 349 3.73 -5.86 -13.02
CA LEU A 349 4.58 -6.14 -11.87
C LEU A 349 4.98 -7.62 -11.81
N ALA A 350 4.04 -8.53 -12.03
CA ALA A 350 4.29 -9.98 -12.02
C ALA A 350 5.23 -10.41 -13.17
N LYS A 351 5.16 -9.75 -14.32
CA LYS A 351 6.05 -10.00 -15.48
C LYS A 351 7.41 -9.32 -15.35
N GLY A 352 7.49 -8.16 -14.67
CA GLY A 352 8.73 -7.37 -14.49
C GLY A 352 9.72 -7.98 -13.49
N GLY A 353 9.31 -8.92 -12.66
CA GLY A 353 10.16 -9.75 -11.80
C GLY A 353 10.94 -10.79 -12.60
N SER A 354 11.89 -10.34 -13.41
CA SER A 354 12.63 -11.13 -14.41
C SER A 354 13.78 -11.97 -13.86
N SER A 355 13.82 -12.29 -12.59
CA SER A 355 14.65 -13.39 -12.08
C SER A 355 13.79 -14.67 -12.10
N GLY A 356 14.18 -15.68 -12.85
CA GLY A 356 13.45 -16.93 -13.10
C GLY A 356 13.07 -17.79 -11.87
N ASP A 357 13.02 -17.19 -10.69
CA ASP A 357 12.60 -17.74 -9.41
C ASP A 357 11.20 -17.23 -8.99
N GLY A 358 10.36 -16.81 -9.93
CA GLY A 358 8.98 -16.38 -9.64
C GLY A 358 8.19 -17.50 -8.96
N MET A 359 7.49 -17.16 -7.88
CA MET A 359 6.60 -18.10 -7.19
C MET A 359 5.50 -18.56 -8.14
N PRO A 360 5.30 -19.88 -8.37
CA PRO A 360 4.30 -20.36 -9.32
C PRO A 360 2.89 -19.97 -8.83
N LEU A 361 2.13 -19.32 -9.70
CA LEU A 361 0.73 -19.02 -9.43
C LEU A 361 -0.07 -20.32 -9.38
N ARG A 362 -0.92 -20.50 -8.37
CA ARG A 362 -1.85 -21.61 -8.23
C ARG A 362 -3.27 -21.20 -8.57
N HIS A 363 -3.73 -20.13 -7.93
CA HIS A 363 -5.09 -19.66 -8.12
C HIS A 363 -5.25 -18.24 -7.61
N ILE A 364 -6.01 -17.42 -8.34
CA ILE A 364 -6.54 -16.12 -7.88
C ILE A 364 -8.05 -16.18 -8.00
N ASP A 365 -8.77 -15.80 -6.95
CA ASP A 365 -10.23 -15.64 -6.92
C ASP A 365 -10.57 -14.43 -6.06
N VAL A 366 -10.71 -13.29 -6.72
CA VAL A 366 -10.85 -11.98 -6.08
C VAL A 366 -12.11 -11.29 -6.57
N THR A 367 -12.87 -10.70 -5.66
CA THR A 367 -13.96 -9.77 -5.98
C THR A 367 -13.50 -8.34 -5.72
N THR A 368 -13.93 -7.41 -6.57
CA THR A 368 -13.60 -5.99 -6.41
C THR A 368 -14.78 -5.10 -6.74
N ASP A 369 -14.98 -4.01 -5.95
CA ASP A 369 -15.98 -3.02 -6.25
C ASP A 369 -15.65 -2.27 -7.55
N ARG A 370 -14.35 -2.14 -7.87
CA ARG A 370 -13.87 -1.44 -9.07
C ARG A 370 -12.64 -2.14 -9.65
N LEU A 371 -12.84 -2.84 -10.75
CA LEU A 371 -11.74 -3.34 -11.58
C LEU A 371 -11.31 -2.25 -12.55
N LEU A 372 -10.07 -1.78 -12.43
CA LEU A 372 -9.46 -0.84 -13.36
C LEU A 372 -8.80 -1.61 -14.49
N LEU A 373 -9.20 -1.31 -15.73
CA LEU A 373 -8.66 -1.94 -16.93
C LEU A 373 -8.65 -0.94 -18.08
N LEU A 374 -7.46 -0.62 -18.61
CA LEU A 374 -7.24 0.31 -19.71
C LEU A 374 -7.92 1.69 -19.50
N GLY A 375 -7.85 2.23 -18.30
CA GLY A 375 -8.46 3.53 -17.96
C GLY A 375 -9.98 3.52 -17.78
N SER A 376 -10.63 2.37 -17.87
CA SER A 376 -12.05 2.21 -17.57
C SER A 376 -12.26 1.52 -16.24
N ASN A 377 -13.43 1.75 -15.64
CA ASN A 377 -13.83 1.22 -14.35
C ASN A 377 -15.00 0.23 -14.54
N PHE A 378 -14.78 -1.03 -14.16
CA PHE A 378 -15.78 -2.09 -14.19
C PHE A 378 -16.23 -2.40 -12.76
N PRO A 379 -17.49 -2.09 -12.42
CA PRO A 379 -18.00 -2.30 -11.07
C PRO A 379 -18.22 -3.78 -10.77
N ASP A 380 -18.20 -4.12 -9.48
CA ASP A 380 -18.63 -5.41 -8.90
C ASP A 380 -18.15 -6.62 -9.70
N THR A 381 -16.84 -6.67 -9.97
CA THR A 381 -16.25 -7.69 -10.83
C THR A 381 -15.51 -8.74 -10.02
N ARG A 382 -15.83 -10.03 -10.27
CA ARG A 382 -15.05 -11.18 -9.82
C ARG A 382 -14.02 -11.53 -10.87
N LEU A 383 -12.78 -11.67 -10.45
CA LEU A 383 -11.63 -12.05 -11.27
C LEU A 383 -11.09 -13.38 -10.79
N GLN A 384 -11.08 -14.38 -11.67
CA GLN A 384 -10.46 -15.68 -11.39
C GLN A 384 -9.32 -15.92 -12.38
N ILE A 385 -8.15 -16.32 -11.87
CA ILE A 385 -6.97 -16.64 -12.68
C ILE A 385 -6.40 -17.97 -12.22
N ALA A 386 -6.18 -18.86 -13.15
CA ALA A 386 -5.55 -20.14 -12.89
C ALA A 386 -4.59 -20.54 -14.04
N PRO A 387 -3.51 -21.27 -13.76
CA PRO A 387 -2.67 -21.86 -14.80
C PRO A 387 -3.49 -22.82 -15.69
N ALA A 388 -3.32 -22.69 -17.00
CA ALA A 388 -3.97 -23.54 -17.97
C ALA A 388 -3.05 -23.75 -19.19
N GLY A 389 -2.63 -25.00 -19.41
CA GLY A 389 -1.69 -25.32 -20.49
C GLY A 389 -0.40 -24.51 -20.40
N ASN A 390 -0.07 -23.77 -21.48
CA ASN A 390 1.11 -22.91 -21.56
C ASN A 390 0.80 -21.44 -21.24
N GLY A 391 -0.14 -21.17 -20.32
CA GLY A 391 -0.52 -19.81 -19.97
C GLY A 391 -1.43 -19.73 -18.76
N LEU A 392 -2.20 -18.66 -18.70
CA LEU A 392 -3.16 -18.37 -17.63
C LEU A 392 -4.57 -18.25 -18.23
N ALA A 393 -5.50 -19.02 -17.69
CA ALA A 393 -6.92 -18.80 -17.91
C ALA A 393 -7.41 -17.70 -16.95
N VAL A 394 -7.98 -16.66 -17.50
CA VAL A 394 -8.57 -15.52 -16.77
C VAL A 394 -10.06 -15.52 -17.03
N SER A 395 -10.87 -15.59 -15.99
CA SER A 395 -12.32 -15.44 -16.04
C SER A 395 -12.73 -14.19 -15.28
N MET A 396 -13.64 -13.44 -15.88
CA MET A 396 -14.20 -12.22 -15.30
C MET A 396 -15.72 -12.34 -15.27
N GLU A 397 -16.32 -11.95 -14.16
CA GLU A 397 -17.78 -11.99 -14.00
C GLU A 397 -18.25 -10.74 -13.26
N GLY A 398 -18.99 -9.90 -13.97
CA GLY A 398 -19.53 -8.64 -13.46
C GLY A 398 -20.62 -8.08 -14.35
N PRO A 399 -21.34 -7.04 -13.89
CA PRO A 399 -22.44 -6.44 -14.65
C PRO A 399 -22.00 -5.76 -15.93
N ALA A 400 -20.78 -5.21 -15.96
CA ALA A 400 -20.24 -4.49 -17.12
C ALA A 400 -19.14 -5.25 -17.87
N LEU A 401 -18.53 -6.28 -17.28
CA LEU A 401 -17.48 -7.10 -17.87
C LEU A 401 -17.73 -8.56 -17.52
N SER A 402 -17.85 -9.43 -18.52
CA SER A 402 -18.03 -10.87 -18.31
C SER A 402 -17.43 -11.66 -19.46
N GLY A 403 -16.73 -12.73 -19.15
CA GLY A 403 -16.12 -13.63 -20.13
C GLY A 403 -14.81 -14.25 -19.68
N SER A 404 -14.07 -14.79 -20.63
CA SER A 404 -12.80 -15.46 -20.36
C SER A 404 -11.72 -15.11 -21.37
N LEU A 405 -10.48 -15.06 -20.89
CA LEU A 405 -9.28 -14.82 -21.66
C LEU A 405 -8.25 -15.93 -21.40
N MET A 406 -7.48 -16.26 -22.41
CA MET A 406 -6.26 -17.06 -22.30
C MET A 406 -5.06 -16.14 -22.49
N VAL A 407 -4.27 -15.97 -21.47
CA VAL A 407 -3.05 -15.16 -21.47
C VAL A 407 -1.86 -16.10 -21.61
N PRO A 408 -1.17 -16.12 -22.76
CA PRO A 408 -0.04 -17.00 -22.96
C PRO A 408 1.18 -16.57 -22.15
N GLN A 409 2.05 -17.51 -21.83
CA GLN A 409 3.31 -17.22 -21.12
C GLN A 409 4.30 -16.46 -22.01
N ALA A 410 4.30 -16.77 -23.31
CA ALA A 410 5.15 -16.10 -24.28
C ALA A 410 4.55 -14.76 -24.71
N ASN A 411 5.31 -13.67 -24.58
CA ASN A 411 4.86 -12.31 -24.92
C ASN A 411 4.52 -12.08 -26.39
N LYS A 412 4.88 -13.00 -27.29
CA LYS A 412 4.60 -12.89 -28.74
C LYS A 412 3.28 -13.57 -29.16
N GLU A 413 2.74 -14.41 -28.30
CA GLU A 413 1.48 -15.08 -28.59
C GLU A 413 0.29 -14.18 -28.21
N PRO A 414 -0.85 -14.24 -28.92
CA PRO A 414 -1.98 -13.37 -28.67
C PRO A 414 -2.72 -13.76 -27.39
N ILE A 415 -3.13 -12.75 -26.62
CA ILE A 415 -4.17 -12.92 -25.62
C ILE A 415 -5.47 -13.16 -26.37
N ALA A 416 -6.01 -14.36 -26.28
CA ALA A 416 -7.23 -14.75 -26.96
C ALA A 416 -8.38 -14.87 -25.95
N GLY A 417 -9.59 -14.43 -26.34
CA GLY A 417 -10.72 -14.57 -25.45
C GLY A 417 -12.08 -14.29 -26.05
N LYS A 418 -13.08 -14.74 -25.27
CA LYS A 418 -14.50 -14.49 -25.57
C LYS A 418 -15.12 -13.77 -24.40
N LEU A 419 -15.61 -12.56 -24.67
CA LEU A 419 -16.33 -11.76 -23.70
C LEU A 419 -17.82 -11.81 -24.01
N ALA A 420 -18.61 -12.25 -23.08
CA ALA A 420 -20.07 -12.20 -23.21
C ALA A 420 -20.56 -10.76 -23.16
N ARG A 421 -19.85 -9.91 -22.40
CA ARG A 421 -20.19 -8.50 -22.20
C ARG A 421 -18.94 -7.66 -21.99
N LEU A 422 -18.88 -6.50 -22.61
CA LEU A 422 -17.93 -5.44 -22.36
C LEU A 422 -18.64 -4.09 -22.48
N HIS A 423 -19.03 -3.49 -21.37
CA HIS A 423 -19.64 -2.17 -21.30
C HIS A 423 -18.58 -1.16 -20.86
N TRP A 424 -17.97 -0.50 -21.83
CA TRP A 424 -16.89 0.44 -21.63
C TRP A 424 -17.43 1.84 -21.34
N ARG A 425 -17.04 2.42 -20.24
CA ARG A 425 -17.27 3.83 -19.94
C ARG A 425 -15.93 4.51 -19.74
N ALA A 426 -15.58 5.44 -20.63
CA ALA A 426 -14.42 6.29 -20.42
C ALA A 426 -14.56 7.02 -19.08
N ALA A 427 -13.49 7.10 -18.30
CA ALA A 427 -13.48 7.93 -17.11
C ALA A 427 -13.82 9.37 -17.52
N ARG A 428 -14.86 9.97 -16.92
CA ARG A 428 -15.19 11.37 -17.17
C ARG A 428 -14.00 12.20 -16.72
N THR A 429 -13.23 12.73 -17.65
CA THR A 429 -12.23 13.78 -17.42
C THR A 429 -12.97 15.09 -17.10
N GLY A 430 -13.61 15.13 -15.95
CA GLY A 430 -14.31 16.30 -15.39
C GLY A 430 -13.68 16.80 -14.10
N ALA A 431 -12.57 16.21 -13.68
CA ALA A 431 -11.70 16.80 -12.69
C ALA A 431 -10.66 17.62 -13.46
N VAL A 432 -10.52 18.89 -13.10
CA VAL A 432 -9.40 19.78 -13.47
C VAL A 432 -8.14 18.94 -13.45
N VAL A 433 -7.50 18.77 -14.60
CA VAL A 433 -6.18 18.15 -14.70
C VAL A 433 -5.27 19.06 -13.90
N ASP A 434 -4.94 18.65 -12.70
CA ASP A 434 -3.90 19.27 -11.90
C ASP A 434 -2.60 19.05 -12.71
N ASP A 435 -1.96 20.11 -13.13
CA ASP A 435 -0.75 20.12 -13.97
C ASP A 435 0.44 19.39 -13.31
N THR A 436 0.22 18.83 -12.12
CA THR A 436 1.21 18.06 -11.34
C THR A 436 1.18 16.56 -11.60
N ALA A 437 0.26 16.03 -12.44
CA ALA A 437 0.20 14.62 -12.82
C ALA A 437 1.12 14.22 -14.00
N ALA A 438 2.17 15.01 -14.27
CA ALA A 438 3.13 14.73 -15.35
C ALA A 438 4.09 13.54 -15.09
N ASP A 439 4.00 12.89 -13.92
CA ASP A 439 4.89 11.79 -13.51
C ASP A 439 4.20 10.40 -13.51
N ALA A 440 3.01 10.25 -14.06
CA ALA A 440 2.48 8.92 -14.31
C ALA A 440 3.31 8.23 -15.39
N ASP A 441 3.91 7.10 -15.08
CA ASP A 441 4.72 6.28 -15.99
C ASP A 441 3.92 6.04 -17.28
N PRO A 442 4.33 6.57 -18.44
CA PRO A 442 3.47 6.61 -19.61
C PRO A 442 3.25 5.17 -20.10
N PHE A 443 1.99 4.76 -20.17
CA PHE A 443 1.61 3.45 -20.68
C PHE A 443 2.25 3.21 -22.05
N ASN A 444 2.99 2.09 -22.17
CA ASN A 444 3.70 1.73 -23.40
C ASN A 444 2.83 0.83 -24.27
N PRO A 445 2.24 1.30 -25.38
CA PRO A 445 1.41 0.49 -26.24
C PRO A 445 2.18 -0.67 -26.92
N ALA A 446 3.49 -0.55 -27.09
CA ALA A 446 4.32 -1.63 -27.64
C ALA A 446 4.52 -2.81 -26.66
N ALA A 447 4.28 -2.59 -25.37
CA ALA A 447 4.33 -3.64 -24.35
C ALA A 447 3.05 -4.49 -24.30
N VAL A 448 1.97 -4.08 -24.95
CA VAL A 448 0.71 -4.83 -24.99
C VAL A 448 0.88 -6.04 -25.92
N PRO A 449 0.64 -7.26 -25.46
CA PRO A 449 0.64 -8.44 -26.32
C PRO A 449 -0.42 -8.33 -27.43
N PRO A 450 -0.30 -9.09 -28.52
CA PRO A 450 -1.36 -9.18 -29.52
C PRO A 450 -2.69 -9.56 -28.85
N LEU A 451 -3.80 -8.98 -29.29
CA LEU A 451 -5.13 -9.27 -28.78
C LEU A 451 -5.98 -9.94 -29.85
N MET A 452 -6.72 -10.99 -29.48
CA MET A 452 -7.72 -11.68 -30.29
C MET A 452 -8.99 -11.85 -29.46
N LEU A 453 -9.87 -10.84 -29.53
CA LEU A 453 -11.07 -10.80 -28.67
C LEU A 453 -12.33 -10.88 -29.51
N ASP A 454 -13.24 -11.75 -29.13
CA ASP A 454 -14.59 -11.84 -29.62
C ASP A 454 -15.55 -11.42 -28.50
N ILE A 455 -16.34 -10.37 -28.72
CA ILE A 455 -17.21 -9.76 -27.73
C ILE A 455 -18.66 -9.88 -28.23
N ALA A 456 -19.54 -10.43 -27.40
CA ALA A 456 -20.94 -10.62 -27.83
C ALA A 456 -21.82 -9.37 -27.64
N ASP A 457 -21.62 -8.64 -26.53
CA ASP A 457 -22.32 -7.38 -26.23
C ASP A 457 -21.30 -6.31 -25.84
N LEU A 458 -20.94 -5.47 -26.81
CA LEU A 458 -20.10 -4.29 -26.63
C LEU A 458 -20.96 -3.05 -26.47
N ARG A 459 -20.71 -2.27 -25.42
CA ARG A 459 -21.23 -0.91 -25.26
C ARG A 459 -20.11 0.08 -25.05
N PHE A 460 -20.22 1.24 -25.64
CA PHE A 460 -19.32 2.36 -25.42
C PHE A 460 -20.12 3.58 -24.95
N GLY A 461 -19.93 3.99 -23.70
CA GLY A 461 -20.85 4.93 -23.06
C GLY A 461 -22.27 4.32 -23.01
N ASP A 462 -23.22 5.00 -23.63
CA ASP A 462 -24.61 4.55 -23.76
C ASP A 462 -24.90 3.92 -25.14
N ALA A 463 -23.92 3.94 -26.09
CA ALA A 463 -24.04 3.33 -27.38
C ALA A 463 -23.97 1.80 -27.29
N ALA A 464 -25.04 1.12 -27.72
CA ALA A 464 -25.06 -0.32 -27.92
C ALA A 464 -24.46 -0.67 -29.29
N LEU A 465 -23.21 -1.09 -29.34
CA LEU A 465 -22.48 -1.36 -30.59
C LEU A 465 -22.63 -2.82 -31.06
N GLY A 466 -23.23 -3.68 -30.24
CA GLY A 466 -23.49 -5.08 -30.54
C GLY A 466 -22.29 -5.99 -30.39
N SER A 467 -22.11 -6.97 -31.27
CA SER A 467 -20.94 -7.86 -31.23
C SER A 467 -19.71 -7.17 -31.80
N ALA A 468 -18.54 -7.51 -31.25
CA ALA A 468 -17.27 -6.95 -31.72
C ALA A 468 -16.20 -8.03 -31.87
N GLN A 469 -15.34 -7.84 -32.87
CA GLN A 469 -14.13 -8.63 -33.08
C GLN A 469 -12.95 -7.69 -33.11
N LEU A 470 -12.03 -7.87 -32.16
CA LEU A 470 -10.77 -7.09 -32.05
C LEU A 470 -9.59 -7.98 -32.39
N ARG A 471 -8.73 -7.50 -33.28
CA ARG A 471 -7.44 -8.11 -33.61
C ARG A 471 -6.38 -7.02 -33.58
N THR A 472 -5.38 -7.16 -32.72
CA THR A 472 -4.27 -6.21 -32.65
C THR A 472 -2.93 -6.90 -32.84
N GLN A 473 -1.92 -6.11 -33.17
CA GLN A 473 -0.55 -6.57 -33.35
C GLN A 473 0.41 -5.51 -32.79
N PRO A 474 1.42 -5.89 -31.99
CA PRO A 474 2.48 -4.98 -31.61
C PRO A 474 3.28 -4.55 -32.83
N VAL A 475 3.66 -3.28 -32.88
CA VAL A 475 4.57 -2.71 -33.85
C VAL A 475 5.78 -2.09 -33.13
N HIS A 476 6.82 -1.69 -33.88
CA HIS A 476 8.10 -1.25 -33.28
C HIS A 476 7.96 -0.22 -32.15
N ASN A 477 7.03 0.69 -32.24
CA ASN A 477 6.82 1.77 -31.24
C ASN A 477 5.36 1.88 -30.80
N GLY A 478 4.61 0.77 -30.81
CA GLY A 478 3.18 0.86 -30.47
C GLY A 478 2.38 -0.40 -30.75
N MET A 479 1.11 -0.20 -30.99
CA MET A 479 0.13 -1.23 -31.27
C MET A 479 -0.68 -0.86 -32.52
N GLN A 480 -0.85 -1.81 -33.43
CA GLN A 480 -1.71 -1.69 -34.58
C GLN A 480 -3.02 -2.44 -34.35
N VAL A 481 -4.15 -1.79 -34.59
CA VAL A 481 -5.48 -2.39 -34.68
C VAL A 481 -5.68 -2.85 -36.11
N GLN A 482 -5.45 -4.13 -36.36
CA GLN A 482 -5.64 -4.73 -37.69
C GLN A 482 -7.12 -4.80 -38.07
N GLN A 483 -7.96 -5.09 -37.09
CA GLN A 483 -9.39 -5.21 -37.24
C GLN A 483 -10.09 -4.90 -35.92
N LEU A 484 -11.03 -3.99 -35.97
CA LEU A 484 -12.09 -3.85 -34.98
C LEU A 484 -13.41 -3.77 -35.74
N SER A 485 -14.16 -4.87 -35.77
CA SER A 485 -15.43 -4.98 -36.49
C SER A 485 -16.58 -5.05 -35.51
N LEU A 486 -17.49 -4.09 -35.58
CA LEU A 486 -18.66 -3.99 -34.70
C LEU A 486 -19.92 -4.28 -35.52
N ARG A 487 -20.81 -5.10 -35.01
CA ARG A 487 -22.03 -5.55 -35.71
C ARG A 487 -23.22 -5.55 -34.75
N SER A 488 -24.23 -4.79 -35.08
CA SER A 488 -25.56 -4.83 -34.48
C SER A 488 -26.65 -4.82 -35.51
N PRO A 489 -27.93 -4.96 -35.18
CA PRO A 489 -29.01 -4.83 -36.14
C PRO A 489 -29.06 -3.47 -36.89
N GLN A 490 -28.60 -2.39 -36.20
CA GLN A 490 -28.61 -1.04 -36.74
C GLN A 490 -27.23 -0.57 -37.23
N GLN A 491 -26.11 -1.23 -36.83
CA GLN A 491 -24.78 -0.71 -37.05
C GLN A 491 -23.83 -1.75 -37.61
N LYS A 492 -23.08 -1.34 -38.65
CA LYS A 492 -21.90 -2.06 -39.13
C LYS A 492 -20.73 -1.09 -39.16
N ILE A 493 -19.76 -1.31 -38.26
CA ILE A 493 -18.62 -0.41 -38.09
C ILE A 493 -17.35 -1.24 -38.23
N ASP A 494 -16.43 -0.80 -39.09
CA ASP A 494 -15.12 -1.40 -39.29
C ASP A 494 -14.04 -0.32 -39.00
N ILE A 495 -13.16 -0.59 -38.08
CA ILE A 495 -12.11 0.33 -37.63
C ILE A 495 -10.75 -0.34 -37.79
N GLN A 496 -9.78 0.42 -38.31
CA GLN A 496 -8.36 0.06 -38.39
C GLN A 496 -7.53 1.26 -38.01
N GLY A 497 -6.30 1.04 -37.49
CA GLY A 497 -5.43 2.14 -37.13
C GLY A 497 -4.26 1.70 -36.25
N ASP A 498 -3.63 2.67 -35.64
CA ASP A 498 -2.48 2.44 -34.76
C ASP A 498 -2.44 3.44 -33.61
N TRP A 499 -1.84 3.01 -32.57
CA TRP A 499 -1.47 3.83 -31.41
C TRP A 499 0.03 3.64 -31.15
N THR A 500 0.80 4.70 -31.34
CA THR A 500 2.27 4.68 -31.28
C THR A 500 2.82 5.73 -30.33
N GLY A 501 4.04 5.55 -29.87
CA GLY A 501 4.73 6.47 -28.99
C GLY A 501 4.29 6.38 -27.52
N GLN A 502 4.97 7.14 -26.65
CA GLN A 502 4.75 7.18 -25.21
C GLN A 502 4.76 8.62 -24.72
N GLY A 503 4.01 8.91 -23.65
CA GLY A 503 3.96 10.23 -23.04
C GLY A 503 3.55 11.31 -24.04
N THR A 504 4.32 12.36 -24.15
CA THR A 504 4.08 13.50 -25.09
C THR A 504 4.30 13.14 -26.56
N ALA A 505 4.99 12.04 -26.87
CA ALA A 505 5.19 11.51 -28.20
C ALA A 505 4.11 10.51 -28.62
N ALA A 506 3.14 10.22 -27.77
CA ALA A 506 2.02 9.33 -28.09
C ALA A 506 1.16 9.95 -29.19
N ASN A 507 0.77 9.12 -30.15
CA ASN A 507 -0.13 9.51 -31.25
C ASN A 507 -1.05 8.35 -31.58
N THR A 508 -2.30 8.67 -31.87
CA THR A 508 -3.33 7.72 -32.30
C THR A 508 -3.84 8.10 -33.66
N HIS A 509 -3.93 7.11 -34.56
CA HIS A 509 -4.50 7.28 -35.93
C HIS A 509 -5.48 6.15 -36.18
N PHE A 510 -6.73 6.48 -36.59
CA PHE A 510 -7.75 5.51 -36.93
C PHE A 510 -8.51 5.90 -38.19
N THR A 511 -8.92 4.87 -38.96
CA THR A 511 -9.92 4.95 -40.01
C THR A 511 -11.13 4.13 -39.60
N ALA A 512 -12.29 4.77 -39.52
CA ALA A 512 -13.57 4.12 -39.22
C ALA A 512 -14.51 4.22 -40.41
N ASN A 513 -15.06 3.08 -40.85
CA ASN A 513 -16.13 2.99 -41.85
C ASN A 513 -17.40 2.55 -41.12
N ILE A 514 -18.40 3.39 -41.14
CA ILE A 514 -19.68 3.21 -40.44
C ILE A 514 -20.81 3.09 -41.49
N ASP A 515 -21.61 2.04 -41.39
CA ASP A 515 -22.88 1.87 -42.11
C ASP A 515 -23.98 1.72 -41.05
N SER A 516 -24.87 2.71 -40.99
CA SER A 516 -25.86 2.81 -39.92
C SER A 516 -27.28 2.86 -40.49
N GLN A 517 -28.19 2.15 -39.85
CA GLN A 517 -29.63 2.26 -40.08
C GLN A 517 -30.30 3.27 -39.13
N ASP A 518 -29.56 3.75 -38.12
CA ASP A 518 -29.99 4.77 -37.17
C ASP A 518 -28.79 5.60 -36.71
N LEU A 519 -28.47 6.63 -37.44
CA LEU A 519 -27.38 7.57 -37.14
C LEU A 519 -27.68 8.40 -35.90
N GLY A 520 -28.96 8.77 -35.68
CA GLY A 520 -29.39 9.51 -34.52
C GLY A 520 -29.13 8.73 -33.22
N GLY A 521 -29.57 7.47 -33.16
CA GLY A 521 -29.34 6.60 -32.03
C GLY A 521 -27.84 6.31 -31.79
N LEU A 522 -27.03 6.19 -32.86
CA LEU A 522 -25.58 6.04 -32.75
C LEU A 522 -24.95 7.30 -32.12
N MET A 523 -25.32 8.49 -32.61
CA MET A 523 -24.78 9.76 -32.06
C MET A 523 -25.20 9.99 -30.61
N GLU A 524 -26.47 9.71 -30.28
CA GLU A 524 -26.95 9.80 -28.89
C GLU A 524 -26.16 8.92 -27.97
N GLY A 525 -25.96 7.65 -28.31
CA GLY A 525 -25.16 6.71 -27.53
C GLY A 525 -23.70 7.11 -27.40
N LEU A 526 -23.11 7.78 -28.39
CA LEU A 526 -21.74 8.32 -28.34
C LEU A 526 -21.64 9.63 -27.55
N GLY A 527 -22.74 10.11 -26.93
CA GLY A 527 -22.73 11.30 -26.09
C GLY A 527 -23.12 12.60 -26.83
N PHE A 528 -23.74 12.51 -27.98
CA PHE A 528 -24.23 13.66 -28.75
C PHE A 528 -25.77 13.63 -28.89
N PRO A 529 -26.54 13.67 -27.81
CA PRO A 529 -27.97 13.55 -27.81
C PRO A 529 -28.65 14.76 -28.48
N GLY A 530 -29.83 14.53 -29.03
CA GLY A 530 -30.73 15.58 -29.48
C GLY A 530 -30.25 16.35 -30.73
N ARG A 531 -29.36 15.80 -31.55
CA ARG A 531 -28.85 16.45 -32.77
C ARG A 531 -29.52 15.91 -34.01
N VAL A 532 -29.63 14.61 -34.11
CA VAL A 532 -30.21 13.89 -35.25
C VAL A 532 -31.22 12.90 -34.70
N GLN A 533 -32.34 12.75 -35.35
CA GLN A 533 -33.29 11.68 -35.08
C GLN A 533 -33.40 10.78 -36.31
N GLY A 534 -33.27 9.46 -36.12
CA GLY A 534 -33.24 8.50 -37.20
C GLY A 534 -32.05 8.72 -38.14
N GLY A 535 -32.30 8.61 -39.43
CA GLY A 535 -31.28 8.72 -40.47
C GLY A 535 -30.48 7.43 -40.65
N LYS A 536 -30.37 7.00 -41.90
CA LYS A 536 -29.54 5.86 -42.32
C LYS A 536 -28.48 6.32 -43.30
N GLY A 537 -27.28 5.75 -43.21
CA GLY A 537 -26.22 6.17 -44.14
C GLY A 537 -24.86 5.64 -43.79
N LYS A 538 -23.89 6.15 -44.56
CA LYS A 538 -22.50 5.79 -44.45
C LYS A 538 -21.68 6.98 -44.00
N VAL A 539 -20.78 6.71 -43.03
CA VAL A 539 -19.83 7.69 -42.57
C VAL A 539 -18.42 7.07 -42.65
N LYS A 540 -17.50 7.80 -43.29
CA LYS A 540 -16.09 7.47 -43.26
C LYS A 540 -15.37 8.54 -42.42
N PHE A 541 -14.68 8.12 -41.37
CA PHE A 541 -13.92 9.01 -40.48
C PHE A 541 -12.47 8.56 -40.43
N GLU A 542 -11.58 9.44 -40.88
CA GLU A 542 -10.14 9.28 -40.75
C GLU A 542 -9.66 10.33 -39.78
N ALA A 543 -9.02 9.92 -38.67
CA ALA A 543 -8.65 10.83 -37.59
C ALA A 543 -7.32 10.45 -36.98
N ALA A 544 -6.54 11.48 -36.68
CA ALA A 544 -5.32 11.38 -35.86
C ALA A 544 -5.36 12.43 -34.74
N TRP A 545 -4.80 12.07 -33.59
CA TRP A 545 -4.68 12.98 -32.45
C TRP A 545 -3.51 12.61 -31.55
N PRO A 546 -2.91 13.62 -30.84
CA PRO A 546 -1.89 13.35 -29.82
C PRO A 546 -2.46 12.57 -28.65
N GLY A 547 -1.68 11.62 -28.12
CA GLY A 547 -2.05 10.82 -26.95
C GLY A 547 -2.62 9.44 -27.29
N SER A 548 -3.18 8.80 -26.26
CA SER A 548 -3.81 7.48 -26.36
C SER A 548 -5.18 7.55 -27.08
N PRO A 549 -5.78 6.41 -27.46
CA PRO A 549 -7.14 6.37 -28.00
C PRO A 549 -8.19 7.07 -27.11
N ALA A 550 -7.99 7.06 -25.80
CA ALA A 550 -8.88 7.73 -24.83
C ALA A 550 -8.72 9.26 -24.80
N ALA A 551 -7.61 9.80 -25.35
CA ALA A 551 -7.32 11.23 -25.38
C ALA A 551 -8.01 11.96 -26.56
N PHE A 552 -8.94 11.31 -27.27
CA PHE A 552 -9.69 11.92 -28.36
C PHE A 552 -10.33 13.25 -27.94
N SER A 553 -10.06 14.30 -28.71
CA SER A 553 -10.65 15.63 -28.51
C SER A 553 -10.84 16.32 -29.86
N LEU A 554 -12.00 16.95 -30.06
CA LEU A 554 -12.26 17.76 -31.24
C LEU A 554 -11.30 18.98 -31.37
N ALA A 555 -10.71 19.43 -30.25
CA ALA A 555 -9.75 20.52 -30.26
C ALA A 555 -8.38 20.15 -30.84
N THR A 556 -8.06 18.83 -30.89
CA THR A 556 -6.74 18.32 -31.29
C THR A 556 -6.80 17.36 -32.47
N VAL A 557 -7.99 16.95 -32.86
CA VAL A 557 -8.17 15.99 -33.98
C VAL A 557 -7.78 16.60 -35.32
N GLU A 558 -7.06 15.81 -36.11
CA GLU A 558 -6.74 16.08 -37.52
C GLU A 558 -7.28 14.95 -38.38
N GLY A 559 -7.70 15.26 -39.63
CA GLY A 559 -8.21 14.24 -40.51
C GLY A 559 -9.44 14.66 -41.29
N SER A 560 -10.29 13.68 -41.69
CA SER A 560 -11.46 13.94 -42.50
C SER A 560 -12.67 13.10 -42.10
N LEU A 561 -13.83 13.70 -42.20
CA LEU A 561 -15.15 13.05 -42.09
C LEU A 561 -15.88 13.17 -43.41
N ARG A 562 -16.35 12.05 -43.95
CA ARG A 562 -17.29 12.04 -45.11
C ARG A 562 -18.60 11.42 -44.68
N VAL A 563 -19.70 12.07 -45.00
CA VAL A 563 -21.04 11.62 -44.66
C VAL A 563 -21.91 11.50 -45.93
N ASP A 564 -22.68 10.43 -46.06
CA ASP A 564 -23.82 10.26 -46.95
C ASP A 564 -24.94 9.62 -46.12
N ALA A 565 -25.85 10.45 -45.65
CA ALA A 565 -26.97 10.06 -44.80
C ALA A 565 -28.31 10.38 -45.48
N ARG A 566 -29.34 9.59 -45.18
CA ARG A 566 -30.66 9.72 -45.75
C ARG A 566 -31.76 9.52 -44.70
N ASP A 567 -32.95 10.07 -45.00
CA ASP A 567 -34.20 9.79 -44.29
C ASP A 567 -34.11 10.04 -42.77
N GLY A 568 -33.71 11.23 -42.35
CA GLY A 568 -33.61 11.62 -40.94
C GLY A 568 -34.10 13.04 -40.68
N GLN A 569 -33.93 13.49 -39.46
CA GLN A 569 -34.35 14.81 -39.02
C GLN A 569 -33.24 15.43 -38.15
N LEU A 570 -32.83 16.66 -38.49
CA LEU A 570 -32.01 17.49 -37.64
C LEU A 570 -32.93 18.15 -36.59
N LEU A 571 -32.66 17.92 -35.31
CA LEU A 571 -33.45 18.45 -34.21
C LEU A 571 -32.98 19.85 -33.85
N GLU A 572 -33.92 20.70 -33.36
CA GLU A 572 -33.58 21.99 -32.82
C GLU A 572 -32.83 21.83 -31.47
N VAL A 573 -31.69 22.52 -31.34
CA VAL A 573 -30.87 22.46 -30.15
C VAL A 573 -30.98 23.78 -29.43
N GLU A 574 -31.45 23.74 -28.18
CA GLU A 574 -31.44 24.92 -27.31
C GLU A 574 -30.04 25.52 -27.18
N PRO A 575 -29.88 26.84 -27.25
CA PRO A 575 -28.58 27.49 -27.10
C PRO A 575 -28.13 27.39 -25.66
N GLY A 576 -27.31 26.41 -25.32
CA GLY A 576 -26.75 26.27 -23.98
C GLY A 576 -25.97 24.99 -23.73
N ALA A 577 -26.42 23.86 -24.21
CA ALA A 577 -25.84 22.55 -23.81
C ALA A 577 -24.95 21.86 -24.88
N GLY A 578 -24.73 22.47 -26.06
CA GLY A 578 -24.10 21.72 -27.12
C GLY A 578 -23.34 22.51 -28.17
N ARG A 579 -22.45 23.38 -27.72
CA ARG A 579 -21.64 24.24 -28.61
C ARG A 579 -20.63 23.51 -29.51
N VAL A 580 -20.51 22.21 -29.38
CA VAL A 580 -19.43 21.43 -30.02
C VAL A 580 -19.72 20.96 -31.42
N LEU A 581 -20.99 20.92 -31.86
CA LEU A 581 -21.38 20.52 -33.22
C LEU A 581 -22.12 21.63 -34.00
N GLY A 582 -21.60 22.85 -33.91
CA GLY A 582 -22.12 24.00 -34.67
C GLY A 582 -22.16 23.82 -36.19
N LEU A 583 -21.48 22.80 -36.74
CA LEU A 583 -21.52 22.44 -38.15
C LEU A 583 -22.92 22.04 -38.65
N LEU A 584 -23.80 21.59 -37.74
CA LEU A 584 -25.17 21.17 -38.07
C LEU A 584 -26.25 22.03 -37.40
N SER A 585 -25.85 23.12 -36.74
CA SER A 585 -26.79 23.98 -36.04
C SER A 585 -27.49 24.94 -36.98
N VAL A 586 -28.70 24.62 -37.38
CA VAL A 586 -29.62 25.50 -38.16
C VAL A 586 -30.07 26.71 -37.30
N ALA A 587 -29.85 26.68 -35.99
CA ALA A 587 -30.24 27.73 -35.07
C ALA A 587 -29.47 29.08 -35.19
N GLN A 588 -28.46 29.16 -36.06
CA GLN A 588 -27.67 30.38 -36.30
C GLN A 588 -28.09 31.18 -37.55
N LEU A 589 -29.20 30.83 -38.16
CA LEU A 589 -29.78 31.69 -39.21
C LEU A 589 -30.16 33.04 -38.62
N PRO A 590 -29.81 34.17 -39.29
CA PRO A 590 -30.15 35.51 -38.79
C PRO A 590 -31.63 35.65 -38.49
N ARG A 591 -31.99 36.22 -37.37
CA ARG A 591 -33.37 36.39 -36.87
C ARG A 591 -34.35 36.97 -37.90
N ARG A 592 -33.89 37.71 -38.89
CA ARG A 592 -34.74 38.28 -39.96
C ARG A 592 -35.17 37.25 -41.00
N MET A 593 -34.43 36.14 -41.19
CA MET A 593 -34.84 35.02 -42.02
C MET A 593 -35.69 33.99 -41.28
N MET A 594 -35.62 33.96 -39.95
CA MET A 594 -36.41 33.04 -39.14
C MET A 594 -37.91 33.37 -39.07
N LEU A 595 -38.29 34.62 -39.37
CA LEU A 595 -39.70 35.04 -39.22
C LEU A 595 -40.63 34.37 -40.27
N ASP A 596 -40.12 33.99 -41.45
CA ASP A 596 -40.92 33.33 -42.50
C ASP A 596 -40.77 31.80 -42.50
N PHE A 597 -39.77 31.23 -41.77
CA PHE A 597 -39.50 29.80 -41.73
C PHE A 597 -39.68 29.18 -40.32
N ARG A 598 -40.15 29.93 -39.31
CA ARG A 598 -40.33 29.46 -37.95
C ARG A 598 -41.17 28.19 -37.85
N ASP A 599 -42.23 28.11 -38.69
CA ASP A 599 -43.12 26.96 -38.67
C ASP A 599 -42.47 25.70 -39.31
N PHE A 600 -41.46 25.88 -40.18
CA PHE A 600 -40.72 24.78 -40.80
C PHE A 600 -39.62 24.20 -39.90
N PHE A 601 -39.05 25.02 -38.98
CA PHE A 601 -37.95 24.60 -38.13
C PHE A 601 -38.37 24.34 -36.66
N SER A 602 -39.59 24.69 -36.26
CA SER A 602 -40.08 24.53 -34.91
C SER A 602 -40.17 23.08 -34.41
N LYS A 603 -40.16 22.11 -35.33
CA LYS A 603 -40.13 20.65 -35.05
C LYS A 603 -38.86 19.98 -35.55
N GLY A 604 -37.79 20.74 -35.88
CA GLY A 604 -36.56 20.26 -36.49
C GLY A 604 -36.67 20.25 -38.05
N PHE A 605 -35.55 20.02 -38.75
CA PHE A 605 -35.45 19.99 -40.21
C PHE A 605 -35.32 18.55 -40.71
N ALA A 606 -36.39 18.05 -41.34
CA ALA A 606 -36.34 16.74 -42.00
C ALA A 606 -35.46 16.82 -43.23
N PHE A 607 -34.63 15.82 -43.47
CA PHE A 607 -33.76 15.72 -44.64
C PHE A 607 -34.01 14.38 -45.39
N ASN A 608 -33.98 14.46 -46.70
CA ASN A 608 -33.94 13.30 -47.60
C ASN A 608 -32.50 12.81 -47.77
N ARG A 609 -31.53 13.76 -47.79
CA ARG A 609 -30.09 13.44 -47.88
C ARG A 609 -29.21 14.50 -47.24
N ILE A 610 -28.16 14.07 -46.58
CA ILE A 610 -27.00 14.86 -46.16
C ILE A 610 -25.79 14.26 -46.84
N GLU A 611 -25.03 15.04 -47.61
CA GLU A 611 -23.81 14.60 -48.26
C GLU A 611 -22.74 15.68 -48.16
N GLY A 612 -21.50 15.26 -47.93
CA GLY A 612 -20.37 16.18 -47.89
C GLY A 612 -19.19 15.66 -47.12
N SER A 613 -18.19 16.53 -47.02
CA SER A 613 -16.96 16.23 -46.27
C SER A 613 -16.59 17.37 -45.35
N VAL A 614 -15.94 17.00 -44.24
CA VAL A 614 -15.37 17.93 -43.24
C VAL A 614 -13.91 17.59 -43.06
N GLN A 615 -13.04 18.57 -43.17
CA GLN A 615 -11.61 18.45 -42.86
C GLN A 615 -11.33 19.02 -41.48
N PHE A 616 -10.68 18.24 -40.66
CA PHE A 616 -10.24 18.65 -39.33
C PHE A 616 -8.73 18.94 -39.33
N GLY A 617 -8.31 20.02 -38.68
CA GLY A 617 -6.90 20.32 -38.52
C GLY A 617 -6.67 21.49 -37.58
N THR A 618 -5.68 21.34 -36.67
CA THR A 618 -5.24 22.40 -35.75
C THR A 618 -6.34 23.06 -34.91
N GLY A 619 -7.39 22.31 -34.56
CA GLY A 619 -8.52 22.81 -33.78
C GLY A 619 -9.59 23.51 -34.66
N THR A 620 -9.55 23.33 -35.97
CA THR A 620 -10.54 23.84 -36.92
C THR A 620 -11.24 22.72 -37.66
N ALA A 621 -12.45 22.98 -38.13
CA ALA A 621 -13.19 22.10 -39.03
C ALA A 621 -13.63 22.91 -40.23
N ARG A 622 -13.36 22.42 -41.46
CA ARG A 622 -13.69 23.08 -42.71
C ARG A 622 -14.54 22.17 -43.58
N SER A 623 -15.56 22.75 -44.16
CA SER A 623 -16.32 22.09 -45.23
C SER A 623 -16.53 23.05 -46.42
N ASP A 624 -16.43 22.50 -47.61
CA ASP A 624 -16.67 23.25 -48.85
C ASP A 624 -17.82 22.63 -49.67
N ASP A 625 -18.33 21.44 -49.29
CA ASP A 625 -19.24 20.63 -50.06
C ASP A 625 -20.39 20.00 -49.26
N LEU A 626 -20.68 20.51 -48.05
CA LEU A 626 -21.76 19.95 -47.23
C LEU A 626 -23.12 20.43 -47.71
N VAL A 627 -23.95 19.49 -48.16
CA VAL A 627 -25.29 19.73 -48.67
C VAL A 627 -26.30 18.94 -47.84
N ILE A 628 -27.34 19.65 -47.39
CA ILE A 628 -28.51 19.04 -46.73
C ILE A 628 -29.71 19.25 -47.63
N ASP A 629 -30.20 18.15 -48.24
CA ASP A 629 -31.37 18.15 -49.08
C ASP A 629 -32.61 17.71 -48.30
N GLY A 630 -33.54 18.60 -48.08
CA GLY A 630 -34.80 18.34 -47.39
C GLY A 630 -36.02 18.56 -48.28
N PRO A 631 -37.22 18.14 -47.84
CA PRO A 631 -38.44 18.35 -48.59
C PRO A 631 -38.78 19.85 -48.74
N ALA A 632 -38.42 20.67 -47.77
CA ALA A 632 -38.74 22.10 -47.75
C ALA A 632 -37.69 22.97 -48.43
N ALA A 633 -36.39 22.62 -48.33
CA ALA A 633 -35.28 23.37 -48.86
C ALA A 633 -34.04 22.50 -49.05
N GLN A 634 -33.10 22.98 -49.88
CA GLN A 634 -31.71 22.54 -49.90
C GLN A 634 -30.86 23.56 -49.21
N ILE A 635 -29.94 23.10 -48.33
CA ILE A 635 -29.02 23.93 -47.57
C ILE A 635 -27.60 23.53 -47.93
N ASN A 636 -26.84 24.51 -48.46
CA ASN A 636 -25.43 24.34 -48.78
C ASN A 636 -24.60 25.06 -47.72
N ILE A 637 -23.64 24.37 -47.11
CA ILE A 637 -22.82 24.90 -46.03
C ILE A 637 -21.34 24.86 -46.44
N ARG A 638 -20.68 26.02 -46.39
CA ARG A 638 -19.24 26.15 -46.70
C ARG A 638 -18.57 27.06 -45.67
N GLY A 639 -17.32 26.76 -45.33
CA GLY A 639 -16.53 27.63 -44.45
C GLY A 639 -15.82 26.89 -43.34
N ASN A 640 -15.38 27.64 -42.34
CA ASN A 640 -14.57 27.14 -41.25
C ASN A 640 -15.29 27.26 -39.91
N THR A 641 -14.95 26.37 -38.98
CA THR A 641 -15.37 26.40 -37.59
C THR A 641 -14.12 26.27 -36.72
N ASP A 642 -13.87 27.23 -35.83
CA ASP A 642 -12.88 27.10 -34.77
C ASP A 642 -13.50 26.27 -33.62
N LEU A 643 -13.01 25.06 -33.45
CA LEU A 643 -13.52 24.09 -32.47
C LEU A 643 -13.05 24.42 -31.05
N ARG A 644 -11.93 25.16 -30.90
CA ARG A 644 -11.39 25.61 -29.61
C ARG A 644 -12.13 26.84 -29.11
N ALA A 645 -12.24 27.86 -29.96
CA ALA A 645 -12.90 29.12 -29.64
C ALA A 645 -14.42 29.03 -29.82
N GLN A 646 -14.94 27.93 -30.38
CA GLN A 646 -16.37 27.73 -30.71
C GLN A 646 -16.94 28.87 -31.58
N ARG A 647 -16.16 29.30 -32.57
CA ARG A 647 -16.51 30.37 -33.51
C ARG A 647 -16.77 29.78 -34.89
N PHE A 648 -17.76 30.37 -35.60
CA PHE A 648 -18.14 29.95 -36.92
C PHE A 648 -17.85 31.08 -37.92
N ASP A 649 -17.21 30.71 -39.04
CA ASP A 649 -17.00 31.54 -40.21
C ASP A 649 -17.51 30.72 -41.41
N GLN A 650 -18.83 30.71 -41.57
CA GLN A 650 -19.52 29.85 -42.53
C GLN A 650 -20.47 30.66 -43.44
N THR A 651 -20.56 30.25 -44.68
CA THR A 651 -21.57 30.70 -45.62
C THR A 651 -22.64 29.60 -45.72
N ILE A 652 -23.87 29.93 -45.39
CA ILE A 652 -25.03 29.04 -45.48
C ILE A 652 -25.96 29.58 -46.53
N GLU A 653 -26.13 28.82 -47.61
CA GLU A 653 -27.07 29.11 -48.70
C GLU A 653 -28.32 28.23 -48.56
N VAL A 654 -29.48 28.83 -48.51
CA VAL A 654 -30.75 28.12 -48.39
C VAL A 654 -31.57 28.31 -49.69
N LEU A 655 -31.89 27.21 -50.36
CA LEU A 655 -32.64 27.15 -51.59
C LEU A 655 -34.02 26.52 -51.34
N PRO A 656 -35.11 27.30 -51.19
CA PRO A 656 -36.45 26.77 -50.96
C PRO A 656 -36.95 25.96 -52.14
N LYS A 657 -37.66 24.84 -51.91
CA LYS A 657 -38.26 23.96 -52.93
C LYS A 657 -39.73 24.19 -53.18
N SER A 658 -40.38 25.12 -52.45
CA SER A 658 -41.81 25.39 -52.66
C SER A 658 -42.10 26.13 -54.01
N GLY A 659 -42.90 25.55 -54.84
CA GLY A 659 -43.13 25.95 -56.22
C GLY A 659 -43.95 27.22 -56.49
N ASN A 660 -44.00 28.23 -55.61
CA ASN A 660 -44.67 29.49 -55.82
C ASN A 660 -44.17 30.67 -55.04
N LEU A 661 -42.86 30.79 -54.78
CA LEU A 661 -42.32 32.01 -54.17
C LEU A 661 -40.97 32.36 -54.79
N LEU A 662 -40.84 33.61 -55.16
CA LEU A 662 -39.71 34.29 -55.74
C LEU A 662 -38.36 33.85 -55.13
N THR A 663 -37.43 33.56 -56.02
CA THR A 663 -36.06 33.26 -55.72
C THR A 663 -35.43 34.42 -54.94
N VAL A 664 -35.35 34.30 -53.62
CA VAL A 664 -34.56 35.24 -52.79
C VAL A 664 -33.18 34.60 -52.59
N VAL A 665 -32.25 34.99 -53.44
CA VAL A 665 -30.85 34.71 -53.23
C VAL A 665 -30.38 35.68 -52.14
N GLY A 666 -30.30 35.19 -50.93
CA GLY A 666 -29.69 35.90 -49.81
C GLY A 666 -28.35 35.27 -49.45
N ALA A 667 -27.26 35.80 -49.95
CA ALA A 667 -25.92 35.51 -49.43
C ALA A 667 -25.78 36.23 -48.08
N VAL A 668 -25.77 35.52 -46.96
CA VAL A 668 -25.51 36.10 -45.64
C VAL A 668 -24.07 35.79 -45.27
N ALA A 669 -23.23 36.80 -45.47
CA ALA A 669 -21.90 36.80 -44.86
C ALA A 669 -22.07 37.09 -43.36
N GLY A 670 -21.95 36.10 -42.52
CA GLY A 670 -21.95 36.25 -41.05
C GLY A 670 -20.60 36.81 -40.61
N GLY A 671 -20.55 38.13 -40.35
CA GLY A 671 -19.40 38.72 -39.65
C GLY A 671 -19.33 38.31 -38.17
N PRO A 672 -18.21 38.50 -37.52
CA PRO A 672 -18.02 38.08 -36.15
C PRO A 672 -18.93 38.89 -35.20
N VAL A 673 -19.91 38.26 -34.57
CA VAL A 673 -20.63 38.85 -33.46
C VAL A 673 -19.93 38.40 -32.20
N GLY A 674 -19.03 39.26 -31.70
CA GLY A 674 -18.46 39.19 -30.38
C GLY A 674 -19.43 39.73 -29.33
N ALA A 675 -19.63 39.05 -28.28
CA ALA A 675 -19.73 39.37 -26.86
C ALA A 675 -20.51 38.25 -26.15
#